data_18081be58037413c22aaa8fa30780f99
#
_entry.id   18081be58037413c22aaa8fa30780f99
#
_cell.length_a   1.000
_cell.length_b   1.000
_cell.length_c   1.000
_cell.angle_alpha   90.00
_cell.angle_beta   90.00
_cell.angle_gamma   90.00
#
_symmetry.space_group_name_H-M   'P 1'
#
loop_
_entity.id
_entity.type
_entity.pdbx_description
1 polymer ?
#
loop_
_entity_poly.entity_id
_entity_poly.type
_entity_poly.pdbx_seq_one_letter_code
_entity_poly.pdbx_strand_id
1 'polypeptide(L)'
;MTVRPVRRSAVALSAVVAALALAATSPLPSGSAASPLIAGPVPAGTVLHDEHELPDVVPPADIADRDTVSDQLGYARQAASLPVVEPGRAWKNVGPYGQDDPLTYPTGALRFARGAGMGAAAAVDPRDPSGDTVYIGTMGGLWRSTDAGKTYTVLGDGTFARSAIGAVALDPLHPDDVYAGTGISYLTLSGDAPGTGVYVSHDGGKTWSRPASNIKGYGVNAITPTATGVFVGTSNGLYVTTDRGASFRRVALPTNAAHTAPATGAYANWVSSVVVEPSRRRSVTVAVGLAYGKRLGPDGKPLSPGNGLYRSAVGAAGAFTYLAGSRGLTNPEATNDPIGRTSLAYGSSADHPVLWALVQDAGLLNKQQPAGADIVGTTTGRSLNATGTLLNGLYRSDDDGATWTLKATPASLTPTPNEGLGFYPALGYGIGVQAFYNNWIAVDPRDDSNVFFGLEEVFQSVANTGAQPGLGQFEIVQKYWDVCGASTYLENVYAGTACPSQTPVYGGPATHPDQHVGVIARTPKGIRLYTGNDGGFFRQDSHPVRSGRDGFDQDTWQDMNRLASVQPYRVARKPDGEYITALQDNGGGFFKEGGTNTLVTSGDGVFALATSNPDTWYLSAQGAILWITQDHGKTIRDLQPDLVAPQFTSPIVMDPTDENHLVAAAQDVQETVLGPKTTTTLDPVLYTVVATDWASSFDAGASPYKTAAGAVAKWTSQALDVRGAAVYNAMCALCRNALGDPTLIHTTVSTNVGKAGCTPKKASADCWHTAAGKGLPHVAIQAVAIDPTDVKTVYVTLNENSNIGYDKKVVGGQRVMVSHDAGEHFTDLTGNLPRSNARDVLLRNGQLIVATDNGVFTAPRAGGRWSRLGTGLPAVRIYDLSLDKSGRHLTIAAYGRGVWDLDFGAKAVTSSAGAGTGG
;
A
#
# COMPACT_ATOMS: atom_id res chain seq x y z
N MET A 1 -21.76 17.66 44.39
CA MET A 1 -20.41 17.39 43.79
C MET A 1 -20.59 17.47 42.28
N THR A 2 -20.29 18.61 41.73
CA THR A 2 -20.44 18.94 40.29
C THR A 2 -19.17 18.46 39.59
N VAL A 3 -19.34 17.45 38.74
CA VAL A 3 -18.30 16.98 37.85
C VAL A 3 -18.19 17.99 36.70
N ARG A 4 -17.09 18.69 36.60
CA ARG A 4 -16.76 19.52 35.43
C ARG A 4 -16.42 18.58 34.25
N PRO A 5 -16.96 18.84 33.06
CA PRO A 5 -16.55 18.09 31.87
C PRO A 5 -15.12 18.49 31.51
N VAL A 6 -14.26 17.51 31.35
CA VAL A 6 -12.90 17.63 30.79
C VAL A 6 -13.06 17.94 29.32
N ARG A 7 -12.62 19.11 28.88
CA ARG A 7 -12.47 19.43 27.46
C ARG A 7 -11.39 18.51 26.88
N ARG A 8 -11.79 17.48 26.18
CA ARG A 8 -10.91 16.73 25.31
C ARG A 8 -10.67 17.58 24.08
N SER A 9 -9.42 17.83 23.77
CA SER A 9 -9.01 18.71 22.68
C SER A 9 -9.45 18.13 21.34
N ALA A 10 -10.17 18.91 20.56
CA ALA A 10 -10.61 18.61 19.20
C ALA A 10 -9.45 18.56 18.15
N VAL A 11 -8.23 18.51 18.63
CA VAL A 11 -7.00 18.77 17.87
C VAL A 11 -6.60 17.58 16.98
N ALA A 12 -6.93 16.33 17.35
CA ALA A 12 -6.56 15.17 16.54
C ALA A 12 -7.31 15.06 15.20
N LEU A 13 -8.55 15.52 15.16
CA LEU A 13 -9.31 15.58 13.92
C LEU A 13 -8.84 16.72 13.02
N SER A 14 -8.31 17.78 13.62
CA SER A 14 -7.86 18.95 12.87
C SER A 14 -6.73 18.64 11.88
N ALA A 15 -5.88 17.68 12.14
CA ALA A 15 -4.70 17.45 11.31
C ALA A 15 -4.98 16.54 10.09
N VAL A 16 -5.77 15.46 10.25
CA VAL A 16 -6.17 14.63 9.10
C VAL A 16 -7.25 15.32 8.29
N VAL A 17 -8.21 15.97 8.97
CA VAL A 17 -9.21 16.80 8.30
C VAL A 17 -8.61 18.13 7.87
N ALA A 18 -7.55 18.68 8.49
CA ALA A 18 -6.91 19.89 7.99
C ALA A 18 -6.04 19.63 6.76
N ALA A 19 -5.38 18.50 6.62
CA ALA A 19 -4.80 18.12 5.33
C ALA A 19 -5.87 17.95 4.23
N LEU A 20 -7.09 17.57 4.63
CA LEU A 20 -8.26 17.47 3.75
C LEU A 20 -9.12 18.75 3.76
N ALA A 21 -9.19 19.53 4.84
CA ALA A 21 -10.05 20.70 5.00
C ALA A 21 -9.39 22.03 4.65
N LEU A 22 -8.07 22.08 4.50
CA LEU A 22 -7.39 23.22 3.87
C LEU A 22 -7.85 23.48 2.43
N ALA A 23 -8.65 22.55 1.90
CA ALA A 23 -9.35 22.73 0.64
C ALA A 23 -10.62 23.62 0.68
N ALA A 24 -11.16 24.00 1.82
CA ALA A 24 -12.55 24.47 1.84
C ALA A 24 -12.85 25.85 2.48
N THR A 25 -11.87 26.60 2.98
CA THR A 25 -12.19 27.82 3.72
C THR A 25 -11.53 29.11 3.26
N SER A 26 -11.97 29.63 2.13
CA SER A 26 -11.86 31.08 1.87
C SER A 26 -13.23 31.65 1.56
N PRO A 27 -13.65 32.78 2.15
CA PRO A 27 -14.91 33.39 1.81
C PRO A 27 -14.89 33.93 0.38
N LEU A 28 -15.89 33.58 -0.40
CA LEU A 28 -16.06 34.00 -1.79
C LEU A 28 -16.28 35.51 -1.88
N PRO A 29 -15.54 36.24 -2.71
CA PRO A 29 -16.00 37.55 -3.16
C PRO A 29 -17.11 37.33 -4.20
N SER A 30 -18.18 38.08 -4.05
CA SER A 30 -19.32 38.09 -4.96
C SER A 30 -18.92 38.54 -6.35
N GLY A 31 -19.02 37.62 -7.30
CA GLY A 31 -19.08 37.89 -8.76
C GLY A 31 -17.78 37.68 -9.51
N SER A 32 -17.58 36.51 -10.02
CA SER A 32 -17.08 36.16 -11.36
C SER A 32 -16.76 34.65 -11.43
N ALA A 33 -16.71 34.10 -12.63
CA ALA A 33 -16.66 32.71 -13.00
C ALA A 33 -15.82 31.79 -12.10
N ALA A 34 -16.40 30.66 -11.72
CA ALA A 34 -15.82 29.64 -10.87
C ALA A 34 -14.46 29.15 -11.39
N SER A 35 -13.40 29.62 -10.74
CA SER A 35 -12.12 28.91 -10.73
C SER A 35 -12.23 27.82 -9.65
N PRO A 36 -11.66 26.62 -9.86
CA PRO A 36 -11.68 25.58 -8.83
C PRO A 36 -10.92 26.10 -7.60
N LEU A 37 -11.63 26.22 -6.50
CA LEU A 37 -11.06 26.54 -5.20
C LEU A 37 -10.16 25.39 -4.78
N ILE A 38 -8.89 25.53 -5.07
CA ILE A 38 -7.87 24.85 -4.31
C ILE A 38 -7.84 25.54 -2.96
N ALA A 39 -7.98 24.80 -1.94
CA ALA A 39 -7.72 25.09 -0.57
C ALA A 39 -6.49 25.94 -0.38
N GLY A 40 -6.40 26.56 0.78
CA GLY A 40 -5.26 27.34 1.16
C GLY A 40 -3.97 26.62 0.82
N PRO A 41 -2.89 27.33 0.57
CA PRO A 41 -1.72 26.72 -0.01
C PRO A 41 -1.22 25.57 0.86
N VAL A 42 -1.51 24.35 0.42
CA VAL A 42 -0.56 23.27 0.64
C VAL A 42 0.76 23.88 0.14
N PRO A 43 1.81 23.95 0.94
CA PRO A 43 3.04 24.56 0.53
C PRO A 43 3.36 24.12 -0.88
N ALA A 44 3.63 25.08 -1.79
CA ALA A 44 3.80 24.75 -3.21
C ALA A 44 4.86 23.67 -3.35
N GLY A 45 4.45 22.45 -3.73
CA GLY A 45 5.32 21.28 -3.79
C GLY A 45 5.03 20.20 -2.76
N THR A 46 4.05 20.37 -1.84
CA THR A 46 3.59 19.24 -1.03
C THR A 46 2.87 18.25 -1.92
N VAL A 47 3.51 17.15 -2.21
CA VAL A 47 2.89 16.04 -2.92
C VAL A 47 2.36 15.11 -1.85
N LEU A 48 1.07 15.22 -1.56
CA LEU A 48 0.37 14.19 -0.80
C LEU A 48 0.25 12.99 -1.75
N HIS A 49 1.18 12.08 -1.70
CA HIS A 49 1.08 10.81 -2.40
C HIS A 49 0.41 9.82 -1.48
N ASP A 50 -0.76 9.38 -1.87
CA ASP A 50 -1.22 8.05 -1.53
C ASP A 50 -0.24 7.04 -2.17
N GLU A 51 0.19 6.01 -1.45
CA GLU A 51 0.99 4.91 -2.05
C GLU A 51 0.28 4.24 -3.22
N HIS A 52 -1.02 4.42 -3.28
CA HIS A 52 -1.91 3.92 -4.32
C HIS A 52 -2.09 4.91 -5.45
N GLU A 53 -1.44 6.09 -5.36
CA GLU A 53 -1.35 6.94 -6.55
C GLU A 53 -0.83 6.10 -7.70
N LEU A 54 -1.40 6.38 -8.84
CA LEU A 54 -1.04 5.79 -10.11
C LEU A 54 0.41 5.38 -10.12
N PRO A 55 0.68 4.14 -10.49
CA PRO A 55 2.03 3.63 -10.52
C PRO A 55 2.92 4.65 -11.18
N ASP A 56 3.83 5.12 -10.43
CA ASP A 56 4.80 6.14 -10.78
C ASP A 56 5.59 5.80 -12.04
N VAL A 57 5.30 4.62 -12.61
CA VAL A 57 6.20 4.02 -13.52
C VAL A 57 5.49 3.24 -14.61
N VAL A 58 5.59 3.77 -15.81
CA VAL A 58 5.41 2.97 -17.00
C VAL A 58 6.75 2.36 -17.37
N PRO A 59 6.99 1.08 -17.17
CA PRO A 59 8.24 0.47 -17.57
C PRO A 59 8.38 0.46 -19.10
N PRO A 60 9.60 0.48 -19.61
CA PRO A 60 9.87 0.26 -21.01
C PRO A 60 9.32 -1.10 -21.49
N ALA A 61 9.08 -1.18 -22.77
CA ALA A 61 8.50 -2.32 -23.47
C ALA A 61 9.17 -3.69 -23.22
N ASP A 62 10.33 -3.72 -22.66
CA ASP A 62 11.19 -4.90 -22.49
C ASP A 62 11.36 -5.41 -21.05
N ILE A 63 10.47 -5.01 -20.12
CA ILE A 63 10.45 -5.59 -18.74
C ILE A 63 10.41 -7.12 -18.76
N ALA A 64 9.78 -7.70 -19.77
CA ALA A 64 9.65 -9.15 -19.87
C ALA A 64 11.00 -9.89 -19.88
N ASP A 65 12.07 -9.22 -20.28
CA ASP A 65 13.41 -9.80 -20.41
C ASP A 65 14.36 -9.45 -19.27
N ARG A 66 13.86 -8.83 -18.20
CA ARG A 66 14.74 -8.38 -17.13
C ARG A 66 14.94 -9.45 -16.08
N ASP A 67 16.18 -9.86 -15.93
CA ASP A 67 16.62 -10.81 -14.91
C ASP A 67 16.26 -10.37 -13.49
N THR A 68 16.27 -9.07 -13.22
CA THR A 68 16.02 -8.53 -11.90
C THR A 68 14.59 -8.71 -11.38
N VAL A 69 13.57 -8.52 -12.21
CA VAL A 69 12.18 -8.77 -11.83
C VAL A 69 11.85 -10.25 -11.93
N SER A 70 12.45 -10.97 -12.89
CA SER A 70 12.19 -12.38 -13.14
C SER A 70 12.79 -13.31 -12.10
N ASP A 71 13.85 -12.93 -11.39
CA ASP A 71 14.61 -13.83 -10.51
C ASP A 71 14.39 -13.60 -9.00
N GLN A 72 13.25 -13.01 -8.60
CA GLN A 72 12.90 -12.85 -7.19
C GLN A 72 12.96 -14.18 -6.41
N LEU A 73 12.63 -15.29 -7.07
CA LEU A 73 12.79 -16.61 -6.48
C LEU A 73 14.26 -16.99 -6.28
N GLY A 74 15.13 -16.69 -7.24
CA GLY A 74 16.58 -16.91 -7.13
C GLY A 74 17.14 -16.11 -5.95
N TYR A 75 16.72 -14.87 -5.80
CA TYR A 75 17.15 -14.03 -4.68
C TYR A 75 16.67 -14.56 -3.33
N ALA A 76 15.42 -15.00 -3.24
CA ALA A 76 14.90 -15.63 -2.03
C ALA A 76 15.64 -16.94 -1.70
N ARG A 77 15.99 -17.75 -2.72
CA ARG A 77 16.82 -18.95 -2.54
C ARG A 77 18.23 -18.61 -2.06
N GLN A 78 18.83 -17.57 -2.62
CA GLN A 78 20.13 -17.08 -2.18
C GLN A 78 20.05 -16.62 -0.71
N ALA A 79 19.03 -15.86 -0.34
CA ALA A 79 18.78 -15.45 1.04
C ALA A 79 18.65 -16.67 1.96
N ALA A 80 17.87 -17.67 1.58
CA ALA A 80 17.66 -18.88 2.36
C ALA A 80 18.92 -19.75 2.50
N SER A 81 19.86 -19.66 1.56
CA SER A 81 21.12 -20.42 1.59
C SER A 81 22.20 -19.84 2.50
N LEU A 82 22.05 -18.60 2.94
CA LEU A 82 23.04 -17.95 3.82
C LEU A 82 23.08 -18.61 5.19
N PRO A 83 24.26 -18.66 5.83
CA PRO A 83 24.39 -19.11 7.22
C PRO A 83 23.46 -18.33 8.15
N VAL A 84 23.07 -18.94 9.25
CA VAL A 84 22.29 -18.28 10.32
C VAL A 84 23.23 -17.93 11.46
N VAL A 85 23.23 -16.67 11.85
CA VAL A 85 23.86 -16.18 13.09
C VAL A 85 22.77 -16.14 14.17
N GLU A 86 23.13 -16.43 15.41
CA GLU A 86 22.18 -16.59 16.53
C GLU A 86 21.13 -17.68 16.27
N PRO A 87 21.53 -18.91 15.86
CA PRO A 87 20.59 -19.96 15.47
C PRO A 87 19.70 -20.43 16.63
N GLY A 88 20.09 -20.19 17.86
CA GLY A 88 19.27 -20.43 19.06
C GLY A 88 18.27 -19.32 19.37
N ARG A 89 18.22 -18.27 18.58
CA ARG A 89 17.29 -17.15 18.73
C ARG A 89 16.24 -17.22 17.63
N ALA A 90 14.98 -17.28 18.02
CA ALA A 90 13.88 -17.25 17.09
C ALA A 90 13.22 -15.86 17.09
N TRP A 91 12.91 -15.37 15.92
CA TRP A 91 12.03 -14.23 15.75
C TRP A 91 10.63 -14.60 16.26
N LYS A 92 10.04 -13.70 17.00
CA LYS A 92 8.70 -13.85 17.55
C LYS A 92 7.78 -12.80 16.93
N ASN A 93 6.68 -13.21 16.33
CA ASN A 93 5.62 -12.28 15.99
C ASN A 93 4.96 -11.79 17.28
N VAL A 94 4.99 -10.51 17.53
CA VAL A 94 4.42 -9.89 18.75
C VAL A 94 3.05 -9.24 18.50
N GLY A 95 2.59 -9.24 17.26
CA GLY A 95 1.32 -8.64 16.83
C GLY A 95 1.53 -7.40 15.97
N PRO A 96 0.61 -6.43 16.01
CA PRO A 96 -0.71 -6.54 16.64
C PRO A 96 -1.61 -7.55 15.92
N TYR A 97 -2.53 -8.15 16.65
CA TYR A 97 -3.55 -9.04 16.11
C TYR A 97 -4.85 -8.24 15.91
N GLY A 98 -4.84 -7.43 14.86
CA GLY A 98 -5.86 -6.45 14.57
C GLY A 98 -5.57 -5.11 15.24
N GLN A 99 -6.41 -4.14 14.93
CA GLN A 99 -6.32 -2.80 15.49
C GLN A 99 -7.72 -2.29 15.85
N ASP A 100 -7.88 -1.80 17.06
CA ASP A 100 -9.10 -1.18 17.53
C ASP A 100 -9.00 0.33 17.32
N ASP A 101 -10.02 0.92 16.73
CA ASP A 101 -10.19 2.35 16.69
C ASP A 101 -11.05 2.82 17.87
N PRO A 102 -10.44 3.18 19.01
CA PRO A 102 -11.15 3.76 20.12
C PRO A 102 -11.41 5.25 19.91
N LEU A 103 -10.97 5.83 18.80
CA LEU A 103 -11.17 7.21 18.46
C LEU A 103 -12.67 7.43 18.21
N THR A 104 -13.45 7.29 19.29
CA THR A 104 -14.71 8.00 19.37
C THR A 104 -14.34 9.47 19.37
N TYR A 105 -14.26 10.06 18.18
CA TYR A 105 -14.27 11.51 18.09
C TYR A 105 -15.39 12.04 18.98
N PRO A 106 -15.25 13.21 19.58
CA PRO A 106 -16.24 13.75 20.56
C PRO A 106 -17.67 13.73 20.06
N THR A 107 -17.86 13.39 18.81
CA THR A 107 -19.11 13.44 18.05
C THR A 107 -19.57 12.08 17.55
N GLY A 108 -18.80 11.02 17.76
CA GLY A 108 -19.17 9.66 17.30
C GLY A 108 -19.10 9.44 15.79
N ALA A 109 -18.48 10.34 15.05
CA ALA A 109 -18.65 10.50 13.62
C ALA A 109 -17.82 9.62 12.73
N LEU A 110 -16.65 9.21 13.15
CA LEU A 110 -15.78 8.35 12.36
C LEU A 110 -15.45 7.11 13.19
N ARG A 111 -16.11 6.01 12.89
CA ARG A 111 -15.82 4.71 13.50
C ARG A 111 -15.44 3.78 12.38
N PHE A 112 -14.20 3.31 12.40
CA PHE A 112 -13.81 2.14 11.63
C PHE A 112 -14.03 0.87 12.46
N ALA A 113 -14.48 -0.18 11.80
CA ALA A 113 -14.44 -1.51 12.39
C ALA A 113 -12.99 -1.92 12.63
N ARG A 114 -12.78 -2.94 13.48
CA ARG A 114 -11.43 -3.45 13.73
C ARG A 114 -10.73 -3.79 12.42
N GLY A 115 -9.58 -3.15 12.17
CA GLY A 115 -8.73 -3.36 11.01
C GLY A 115 -7.60 -4.37 11.23
N ALA A 116 -6.93 -4.75 10.15
CA ALA A 116 -5.73 -5.60 10.18
C ALA A 116 -4.74 -5.34 9.06
N GLY A 117 -4.96 -4.41 8.17
CA GLY A 117 -4.17 -4.17 6.96
C GLY A 117 -4.72 -4.93 5.75
N MET A 118 -4.18 -4.63 4.58
CA MET A 118 -4.75 -4.94 3.27
C MET A 118 -5.16 -6.39 3.06
N GLY A 119 -6.43 -6.59 2.71
CA GLY A 119 -7.02 -7.83 2.25
C GLY A 119 -7.15 -7.87 0.72
N ALA A 120 -6.32 -8.66 0.04
CA ALA A 120 -6.17 -8.62 -1.42
C ALA A 120 -6.84 -9.77 -2.18
N ALA A 121 -7.04 -10.92 -1.55
CA ALA A 121 -7.62 -12.09 -2.20
C ALA A 121 -8.45 -12.93 -1.22
N ALA A 122 -9.51 -13.56 -1.71
CA ALA A 122 -10.32 -14.47 -0.91
C ALA A 122 -10.86 -15.62 -1.77
N ALA A 123 -11.03 -16.78 -1.14
CA ALA A 123 -11.74 -17.92 -1.73
C ALA A 123 -12.44 -18.74 -0.65
N VAL A 124 -13.68 -19.12 -0.89
CA VAL A 124 -14.48 -19.96 0.02
C VAL A 124 -14.31 -21.42 -0.36
N ASP A 125 -14.20 -22.31 0.62
CA ASP A 125 -14.18 -23.75 0.36
C ASP A 125 -15.57 -24.23 -0.13
N PRO A 126 -15.68 -24.72 -1.37
CA PRO A 126 -16.96 -25.13 -1.93
C PRO A 126 -17.55 -26.38 -1.25
N ARG A 127 -16.80 -27.09 -0.42
CA ARG A 127 -17.26 -28.27 0.33
C ARG A 127 -17.93 -27.90 1.65
N ASP A 128 -17.69 -26.69 2.12
CA ASP A 128 -18.25 -26.23 3.39
C ASP A 128 -19.63 -25.60 3.19
N PRO A 129 -20.72 -26.31 3.48
CA PRO A 129 -22.06 -25.78 3.29
C PRO A 129 -22.41 -24.64 4.25
N SER A 130 -21.63 -24.47 5.34
CA SER A 130 -21.81 -23.33 6.25
C SER A 130 -21.20 -22.06 5.70
N GLY A 131 -20.29 -22.18 4.73
CA GLY A 131 -19.50 -21.08 4.20
C GLY A 131 -18.50 -20.50 5.20
N ASP A 132 -18.14 -21.21 6.27
CA ASP A 132 -17.25 -20.73 7.32
C ASP A 132 -15.77 -20.93 6.97
N THR A 133 -15.47 -21.86 6.05
CA THR A 133 -14.09 -22.10 5.61
C THR A 133 -13.70 -21.15 4.49
N VAL A 134 -12.79 -20.25 4.80
CA VAL A 134 -12.30 -19.23 3.86
C VAL A 134 -10.77 -19.15 3.87
N TYR A 135 -10.20 -18.99 2.69
CA TYR A 135 -8.78 -18.68 2.46
C TYR A 135 -8.69 -17.21 2.10
N ILE A 136 -7.80 -16.48 2.76
CA ILE A 136 -7.59 -15.05 2.52
C ILE A 136 -6.13 -14.76 2.25
N GLY A 137 -5.89 -13.91 1.26
CA GLY A 137 -4.57 -13.43 0.88
C GLY A 137 -4.37 -11.98 1.29
N THR A 138 -3.23 -11.69 1.90
CA THR A 138 -2.81 -10.36 2.35
C THR A 138 -1.45 -10.00 1.76
N MET A 139 -0.97 -8.81 2.03
CA MET A 139 0.42 -8.42 1.71
C MET A 139 1.46 -9.32 2.40
N GLY A 140 1.12 -9.93 3.51
CA GLY A 140 2.05 -10.70 4.33
C GLY A 140 1.85 -12.22 4.30
N GLY A 141 0.86 -12.76 3.60
CA GLY A 141 0.69 -14.20 3.55
C GLY A 141 -0.68 -14.69 3.13
N LEU A 142 -0.78 -16.01 3.10
CA LEU A 142 -2.03 -16.74 2.93
C LEU A 142 -2.49 -17.28 4.28
N TRP A 143 -3.75 -17.09 4.58
CA TRP A 143 -4.37 -17.50 5.83
C TRP A 143 -5.60 -18.35 5.55
N ARG A 144 -5.89 -19.27 6.42
CA ARG A 144 -7.11 -20.08 6.39
C ARG A 144 -7.86 -19.94 7.70
N SER A 145 -9.16 -19.67 7.60
CA SER A 145 -10.12 -19.80 8.70
C SER A 145 -11.08 -20.95 8.41
N THR A 146 -11.56 -21.63 9.46
CA THR A 146 -12.63 -22.64 9.40
C THR A 146 -13.81 -22.27 10.29
N ASP A 147 -13.82 -21.04 10.81
CA ASP A 147 -14.81 -20.52 11.74
C ASP A 147 -15.28 -19.11 11.37
N ALA A 148 -15.32 -18.86 10.04
CA ALA A 148 -15.76 -17.61 9.45
C ALA A 148 -14.93 -16.41 9.92
N GLY A 149 -13.61 -16.56 10.03
CA GLY A 149 -12.67 -15.48 10.32
C GLY A 149 -12.49 -15.14 11.80
N LYS A 150 -12.92 -16.00 12.71
CA LYS A 150 -12.66 -15.81 14.16
C LYS A 150 -11.24 -16.18 14.53
N THR A 151 -10.72 -17.25 13.90
CA THR A 151 -9.34 -17.70 14.09
C THR A 151 -8.69 -18.06 12.74
N TYR A 152 -7.35 -18.02 12.70
CA TYR A 152 -6.59 -18.26 11.48
C TYR A 152 -5.41 -19.18 11.69
N THR A 153 -5.13 -19.94 10.63
CA THR A 153 -3.86 -20.64 10.42
C THR A 153 -3.15 -20.00 9.25
N VAL A 154 -1.90 -19.58 9.44
CA VAL A 154 -1.05 -19.11 8.34
C VAL A 154 -0.57 -20.29 7.50
N LEU A 155 -0.57 -20.14 6.20
CA LEU A 155 -0.21 -21.17 5.23
C LEU A 155 1.03 -20.77 4.44
N GLY A 156 1.84 -21.76 4.07
CA GLY A 156 2.97 -21.58 3.17
C GLY A 156 4.20 -20.87 3.76
N ASP A 157 4.23 -20.53 5.04
CA ASP A 157 5.42 -19.99 5.69
C ASP A 157 6.59 -20.98 5.54
N GLY A 158 7.76 -20.46 5.18
CA GLY A 158 8.94 -21.28 4.85
C GLY A 158 8.98 -21.88 3.44
N THR A 159 7.85 -21.89 2.72
CA THR A 159 7.77 -22.35 1.32
C THR A 159 7.61 -21.20 0.33
N PHE A 160 6.76 -20.22 0.64
CA PHE A 160 6.57 -19.06 -0.21
C PHE A 160 7.81 -18.18 -0.17
N ALA A 161 8.35 -17.89 -1.35
CA ALA A 161 9.51 -17.02 -1.48
C ALA A 161 9.16 -15.53 -1.36
N ARG A 162 7.87 -15.20 -1.49
CA ARG A 162 7.27 -13.88 -1.26
C ARG A 162 5.91 -14.10 -0.65
N SER A 163 5.53 -13.26 0.27
CA SER A 163 4.32 -13.43 1.06
C SER A 163 3.09 -12.72 0.51
N ALA A 164 3.23 -11.68 -0.33
CA ALA A 164 2.06 -10.99 -0.90
C ALA A 164 1.26 -11.94 -1.80
N ILE A 165 -0.02 -12.12 -1.52
CA ILE A 165 -0.94 -13.03 -2.23
C ILE A 165 -1.99 -12.20 -2.97
N GLY A 166 -1.91 -12.16 -4.29
CA GLY A 166 -2.85 -11.43 -5.16
C GLY A 166 -4.04 -12.25 -5.64
N ALA A 167 -3.94 -13.57 -5.59
CA ALA A 167 -5.07 -14.46 -5.94
C ALA A 167 -4.99 -15.79 -5.19
N VAL A 168 -6.14 -16.32 -4.84
CA VAL A 168 -6.29 -17.67 -4.27
C VAL A 168 -7.51 -18.35 -4.88
N ALA A 169 -7.43 -19.64 -5.18
CA ALA A 169 -8.55 -20.42 -5.66
C ALA A 169 -8.48 -21.87 -5.19
N LEU A 170 -9.66 -22.45 -4.98
CA LEU A 170 -9.83 -23.89 -4.76
C LEU A 170 -10.44 -24.50 -6.02
N ASP A 171 -9.93 -25.67 -6.43
CA ASP A 171 -10.49 -26.38 -7.56
C ASP A 171 -11.76 -27.15 -7.15
N PRO A 172 -12.96 -26.77 -7.64
CA PRO A 172 -14.18 -27.47 -7.25
C PRO A 172 -14.27 -28.90 -7.81
N LEU A 173 -13.41 -29.29 -8.76
CA LEU A 173 -13.28 -30.67 -9.26
C LEU A 173 -12.32 -31.50 -8.44
N HIS A 174 -11.34 -30.85 -7.82
CA HIS A 174 -10.33 -31.44 -6.91
C HIS A 174 -10.23 -30.56 -5.67
N PRO A 175 -11.18 -30.65 -4.74
CA PRO A 175 -11.32 -29.63 -3.67
C PRO A 175 -10.16 -29.54 -2.68
N ASP A 176 -9.23 -30.50 -2.68
CA ASP A 176 -7.98 -30.42 -1.92
C ASP A 176 -6.89 -29.65 -2.67
N ASP A 177 -7.12 -29.31 -3.93
CA ASP A 177 -6.20 -28.49 -4.72
C ASP A 177 -6.47 -27.01 -4.43
N VAL A 178 -5.48 -26.38 -3.82
CA VAL A 178 -5.47 -24.95 -3.54
C VAL A 178 -4.34 -24.29 -4.31
N TYR A 179 -4.66 -23.24 -5.04
CA TYR A 179 -3.72 -22.46 -5.83
C TYR A 179 -3.54 -21.08 -5.19
N ALA A 180 -2.31 -20.70 -4.92
CA ALA A 180 -1.96 -19.39 -4.36
C ALA A 180 -1.02 -18.65 -5.32
N GLY A 181 -1.50 -17.55 -5.88
CA GLY A 181 -0.76 -16.66 -6.75
C GLY A 181 -0.12 -15.53 -5.97
N THR A 182 1.20 -15.40 -6.09
CA THR A 182 1.96 -14.38 -5.39
C THR A 182 2.07 -13.11 -6.20
N GLY A 183 2.30 -11.98 -5.49
CA GLY A 183 2.36 -10.64 -6.06
C GLY A 183 0.99 -10.03 -6.28
N ILE A 184 0.87 -8.74 -6.01
CA ILE A 184 -0.35 -7.96 -6.17
C ILE A 184 -0.11 -6.97 -7.29
N SER A 185 -0.78 -7.14 -8.42
CA SER A 185 -0.37 -6.49 -9.66
C SER A 185 -0.70 -5.01 -9.72
N TYR A 186 -1.78 -4.57 -9.10
CA TYR A 186 -2.12 -3.16 -9.06
C TYR A 186 -1.18 -2.34 -8.16
N LEU A 187 -0.40 -3.01 -7.30
CA LEU A 187 0.74 -2.45 -6.57
C LEU A 187 2.07 -2.69 -7.27
N THR A 188 2.16 -3.70 -8.16
CA THR A 188 3.43 -4.05 -8.81
C THR A 188 3.92 -3.03 -9.82
N LEU A 189 3.06 -2.13 -10.25
CA LEU A 189 3.48 -1.02 -11.10
C LEU A 189 4.47 -0.11 -10.36
N SER A 190 4.35 0.00 -9.05
CA SER A 190 5.33 0.66 -8.18
C SER A 190 6.55 -0.21 -7.84
N GLY A 191 6.57 -1.49 -8.26
CA GLY A 191 7.59 -2.46 -7.88
C GLY A 191 7.39 -3.05 -6.48
N ASP A 192 6.31 -2.74 -5.80
CA ASP A 192 6.15 -3.03 -4.39
C ASP A 192 5.79 -4.46 -4.03
N ALA A 193 5.08 -5.18 -4.87
CA ALA A 193 4.72 -6.57 -4.60
C ALA A 193 4.92 -7.52 -5.79
N PRO A 194 6.16 -7.71 -6.27
CA PRO A 194 6.43 -8.64 -7.36
C PRO A 194 6.12 -10.08 -6.94
N GLY A 195 5.59 -10.87 -7.88
CA GLY A 195 5.28 -12.27 -7.68
C GLY A 195 6.47 -13.22 -7.87
N THR A 196 6.40 -14.38 -7.26
CA THR A 196 7.33 -15.50 -7.48
C THR A 196 6.64 -16.68 -8.18
N GLY A 197 5.44 -16.46 -8.70
CA GLY A 197 4.64 -17.45 -9.41
C GLY A 197 3.47 -17.98 -8.59
N VAL A 198 2.96 -19.13 -9.01
CA VAL A 198 1.84 -19.82 -8.36
C VAL A 198 2.38 -20.98 -7.52
N TYR A 199 1.92 -21.10 -6.30
CA TYR A 199 2.14 -22.24 -5.43
C TYR A 199 0.89 -23.12 -5.42
N VAL A 200 1.09 -24.42 -5.31
CA VAL A 200 0.01 -25.42 -5.38
C VAL A 200 0.09 -26.34 -4.18
N SER A 201 -1.05 -26.54 -3.56
CA SER A 201 -1.28 -27.56 -2.54
C SER A 201 -2.26 -28.59 -3.06
N HIS A 202 -2.05 -29.87 -2.74
CA HIS A 202 -2.97 -30.96 -3.04
C HIS A 202 -3.56 -31.59 -1.79
N ASP A 203 -3.43 -30.92 -0.64
CA ASP A 203 -3.86 -31.40 0.69
C ASP A 203 -4.58 -30.32 1.52
N GLY A 204 -5.25 -29.39 0.84
CA GLY A 204 -6.02 -28.32 1.46
C GLY A 204 -5.17 -27.24 2.12
N GLY A 205 -3.94 -27.04 1.62
CA GLY A 205 -3.04 -25.98 2.09
C GLY A 205 -2.08 -26.43 3.21
N LYS A 206 -1.99 -27.70 3.53
CA LYS A 206 -1.06 -28.20 4.55
C LYS A 206 0.37 -28.22 4.05
N THR A 207 0.57 -28.69 2.83
CA THR A 207 1.87 -28.65 2.14
C THR A 207 1.76 -27.93 0.81
N TRP A 208 2.86 -27.33 0.39
CA TRP A 208 2.89 -26.51 -0.80
C TRP A 208 4.07 -26.85 -1.68
N SER A 209 3.84 -26.89 -2.97
CA SER A 209 4.86 -26.97 -3.99
C SER A 209 4.83 -25.75 -4.90
N ARG A 210 5.98 -25.36 -5.41
CA ARG A 210 6.09 -24.39 -6.47
C ARG A 210 6.57 -25.12 -7.71
N PRO A 211 5.71 -25.35 -8.69
CA PRO A 211 6.10 -25.96 -9.93
C PRO A 211 7.11 -25.08 -10.69
N ALA A 212 7.92 -25.69 -11.54
CA ALA A 212 8.75 -24.98 -12.49
C ALA A 212 7.84 -24.20 -13.44
N SER A 213 7.65 -22.91 -13.17
CA SER A 213 6.74 -22.06 -13.92
C SER A 213 7.51 -20.90 -14.52
N ASN A 214 7.03 -20.46 -15.67
CA ASN A 214 7.48 -19.24 -16.34
C ASN A 214 6.74 -17.98 -15.85
N ILE A 215 5.87 -18.12 -14.84
CA ILE A 215 5.21 -16.99 -14.16
C ILE A 215 6.18 -16.45 -13.12
N LYS A 216 7.04 -15.52 -13.52
CA LYS A 216 8.09 -14.95 -12.68
C LYS A 216 7.99 -13.44 -12.66
N GLY A 217 8.09 -12.84 -11.50
CA GLY A 217 8.14 -11.39 -11.35
C GLY A 217 6.82 -10.66 -11.64
N TYR A 218 5.76 -11.38 -12.00
CA TYR A 218 4.46 -10.81 -12.33
C TYR A 218 3.50 -11.02 -11.17
N GLY A 219 2.69 -10.00 -10.87
CA GLY A 219 1.58 -10.15 -9.95
C GLY A 219 0.49 -11.05 -10.54
N VAL A 220 -0.08 -11.90 -9.71
CA VAL A 220 -1.17 -12.79 -10.09
C VAL A 220 -2.50 -12.16 -9.68
N ASN A 221 -3.34 -11.84 -10.65
CA ASN A 221 -4.61 -11.13 -10.45
C ASN A 221 -5.82 -12.04 -10.32
N ALA A 222 -5.78 -13.19 -11.00
CA ALA A 222 -6.88 -14.14 -11.03
C ALA A 222 -6.38 -15.57 -11.17
N ILE A 223 -7.02 -16.49 -10.45
CA ILE A 223 -6.84 -17.93 -10.64
C ILE A 223 -8.24 -18.53 -10.77
N THR A 224 -8.52 -19.19 -11.90
CA THR A 224 -9.84 -19.70 -12.21
C THR A 224 -9.77 -21.16 -12.63
N PRO A 225 -10.13 -22.08 -11.74
CA PRO A 225 -10.32 -23.49 -12.08
C PRO A 225 -11.51 -23.69 -13.01
N THR A 226 -11.31 -24.47 -14.07
CA THR A 226 -12.32 -24.79 -15.07
C THR A 226 -12.33 -26.29 -15.36
N ALA A 227 -13.29 -26.78 -16.18
CA ALA A 227 -13.32 -28.17 -16.59
C ALA A 227 -12.16 -28.56 -17.55
N THR A 228 -11.42 -27.60 -18.06
CA THR A 228 -10.35 -27.80 -19.05
C THR A 228 -8.94 -27.50 -18.54
N GLY A 229 -8.85 -27.00 -17.31
CA GLY A 229 -7.59 -26.61 -16.65
C GLY A 229 -7.79 -25.40 -15.75
N VAL A 230 -6.72 -25.01 -15.06
CA VAL A 230 -6.73 -23.83 -14.18
C VAL A 230 -6.03 -22.68 -14.90
N PHE A 231 -6.77 -21.61 -15.11
CA PHE A 231 -6.26 -20.40 -15.74
C PHE A 231 -5.71 -19.43 -14.70
N VAL A 232 -4.62 -18.77 -15.06
CA VAL A 232 -3.92 -17.79 -14.22
C VAL A 232 -3.74 -16.49 -14.99
N GLY A 233 -4.46 -15.46 -14.59
CA GLY A 233 -4.31 -14.10 -15.09
C GLY A 233 -3.22 -13.34 -14.34
N THR A 234 -2.30 -12.73 -15.07
CA THR A 234 -1.16 -12.01 -14.50
C THR A 234 -1.03 -10.62 -15.11
N SER A 235 -0.16 -9.80 -14.53
CA SER A 235 0.21 -8.49 -15.11
C SER A 235 0.93 -8.59 -16.46
N ASN A 236 1.29 -9.80 -16.93
CA ASN A 236 1.91 -10.01 -18.25
C ASN A 236 1.38 -11.26 -18.96
N GLY A 237 0.09 -11.44 -18.98
CA GLY A 237 -0.55 -12.47 -19.80
C GLY A 237 -1.35 -13.49 -19.03
N LEU A 238 -1.94 -14.39 -19.83
CA LEU A 238 -2.72 -15.51 -19.37
C LEU A 238 -1.87 -16.79 -19.42
N TYR A 239 -1.98 -17.58 -18.36
CA TYR A 239 -1.35 -18.90 -18.28
C TYR A 239 -2.41 -19.95 -17.96
N VAL A 240 -2.12 -21.21 -18.28
CA VAL A 240 -3.00 -22.34 -17.97
C VAL A 240 -2.19 -23.57 -17.58
N THR A 241 -2.68 -24.29 -16.59
CA THR A 241 -2.26 -25.65 -16.28
C THR A 241 -3.37 -26.64 -16.60
N THR A 242 -3.02 -27.80 -17.15
CA THR A 242 -3.92 -28.92 -17.40
C THR A 242 -3.49 -30.19 -16.67
N ASP A 243 -2.46 -30.06 -15.83
CA ASP A 243 -1.83 -31.12 -15.04
C ASP A 243 -1.83 -30.78 -13.55
N ARG A 244 -2.90 -30.11 -13.10
CA ARG A 244 -3.13 -29.73 -11.70
C ARG A 244 -1.99 -28.88 -11.11
N GLY A 245 -1.36 -28.04 -11.94
CA GLY A 245 -0.32 -27.12 -11.50
C GLY A 245 1.10 -27.68 -11.56
N ALA A 246 1.33 -28.90 -12.06
CA ALA A 246 2.68 -29.42 -12.26
C ALA A 246 3.48 -28.58 -13.28
N SER A 247 2.79 -28.03 -14.29
CA SER A 247 3.35 -27.07 -15.23
C SER A 247 2.35 -25.99 -15.64
N PHE A 248 2.85 -24.86 -16.11
CA PHE A 248 2.05 -23.78 -16.67
C PHE A 248 2.55 -23.41 -18.07
N ARG A 249 1.65 -23.27 -19.01
CA ARG A 249 1.95 -22.73 -20.34
C ARG A 249 1.29 -21.38 -20.54
N ARG A 250 1.97 -20.47 -21.23
CA ARG A 250 1.38 -19.18 -21.63
C ARG A 250 0.33 -19.40 -22.70
N VAL A 251 -0.79 -18.69 -22.59
CA VAL A 251 -1.88 -18.67 -23.57
C VAL A 251 -1.70 -17.44 -24.47
N ALA A 252 -1.74 -17.62 -25.75
CA ALA A 252 -1.69 -16.52 -26.71
C ALA A 252 -3.04 -15.77 -26.69
N LEU A 253 -2.99 -14.47 -26.37
CA LEU A 253 -4.12 -13.57 -26.49
C LEU A 253 -3.84 -12.61 -27.64
N PRO A 254 -4.79 -12.38 -28.57
CA PRO A 254 -4.57 -11.49 -29.71
C PRO A 254 -4.69 -10.01 -29.31
N THR A 255 -3.79 -9.52 -28.50
CA THR A 255 -3.84 -8.22 -27.82
C THR A 255 -3.19 -7.08 -28.59
N ASN A 256 -2.81 -7.27 -29.84
CA ASN A 256 -2.41 -6.14 -30.67
C ASN A 256 -3.62 -5.25 -31.05
N ALA A 257 -3.37 -4.07 -31.58
CA ALA A 257 -4.43 -3.12 -31.95
C ALA A 257 -5.48 -3.67 -32.94
N ALA A 258 -5.09 -4.67 -33.74
CA ALA A 258 -5.99 -5.34 -34.70
C ALA A 258 -6.70 -6.57 -34.11
N HIS A 259 -6.40 -6.97 -32.89
CA HIS A 259 -6.91 -8.18 -32.22
C HIS A 259 -6.65 -9.48 -33.01
N THR A 260 -5.51 -9.58 -33.69
CA THR A 260 -5.13 -10.73 -34.51
C THR A 260 -3.91 -11.50 -34.00
N ALA A 261 -3.06 -10.88 -33.19
CA ALA A 261 -1.83 -11.47 -32.69
C ALA A 261 -1.50 -10.91 -31.28
N PRO A 262 -0.70 -11.58 -30.47
CA PRO A 262 -0.23 -11.03 -29.20
C PRO A 262 0.58 -9.75 -29.41
N ALA A 263 0.34 -8.75 -28.57
CA ALA A 263 1.18 -7.57 -28.51
C ALA A 263 2.51 -7.87 -27.78
N THR A 264 3.57 -7.16 -28.19
CA THR A 264 4.96 -7.31 -27.69
C THR A 264 5.28 -6.18 -26.76
N GLY A 265 4.63 -5.67 -25.95
CA GLY A 265 4.97 -4.58 -25.02
C GLY A 265 4.83 -5.00 -23.58
N ALA A 266 5.46 -4.27 -22.69
CA ALA A 266 5.13 -4.33 -21.29
C ALA A 266 3.64 -3.95 -21.12
N TYR A 267 2.95 -4.65 -20.23
CA TYR A 267 1.52 -4.41 -19.91
C TYR A 267 0.52 -4.62 -21.03
N ALA A 268 0.95 -4.86 -22.28
CA ALA A 268 0.04 -5.10 -23.38
C ALA A 268 -0.85 -6.33 -23.21
N ASN A 269 -0.48 -7.20 -22.28
CA ASN A 269 -1.16 -8.45 -21.98
C ASN A 269 -1.64 -8.52 -20.51
N TRP A 270 -1.88 -7.39 -19.90
CA TRP A 270 -2.34 -7.35 -18.51
C TRP A 270 -3.74 -7.96 -18.37
N VAL A 271 -3.82 -9.12 -17.71
CA VAL A 271 -5.09 -9.81 -17.46
C VAL A 271 -5.61 -9.37 -16.10
N SER A 272 -6.73 -8.66 -16.09
CA SER A 272 -7.36 -8.14 -14.87
C SER A 272 -8.40 -9.10 -14.27
N SER A 273 -9.05 -9.92 -15.11
CA SER A 273 -10.07 -10.87 -14.66
C SER A 273 -10.11 -12.09 -15.55
N VAL A 274 -10.44 -13.23 -14.98
CA VAL A 274 -10.68 -14.51 -15.68
C VAL A 274 -11.91 -15.15 -15.08
N VAL A 275 -12.93 -15.42 -15.90
CA VAL A 275 -14.17 -16.07 -15.46
C VAL A 275 -14.54 -17.23 -16.36
N VAL A 276 -15.23 -18.23 -15.81
CA VAL A 276 -15.71 -19.40 -16.53
C VAL A 276 -17.22 -19.41 -16.50
N GLU A 277 -17.81 -19.68 -17.66
CA GLU A 277 -19.26 -19.83 -17.81
C GLU A 277 -19.75 -21.02 -16.95
N PRO A 278 -20.73 -20.82 -16.03
CA PRO A 278 -21.02 -21.79 -14.98
C PRO A 278 -21.67 -23.09 -15.49
N SER A 279 -22.50 -23.03 -16.55
CA SER A 279 -23.25 -24.19 -17.03
C SER A 279 -22.35 -25.21 -17.70
N ARG A 280 -21.41 -24.77 -18.50
CA ARG A 280 -20.50 -25.61 -19.27
C ARG A 280 -19.12 -25.75 -18.64
N ARG A 281 -18.70 -24.82 -17.83
CA ARG A 281 -17.38 -24.73 -17.19
C ARG A 281 -16.20 -24.88 -18.15
N ARG A 282 -16.40 -24.64 -19.44
CA ARG A 282 -15.42 -24.75 -20.51
C ARG A 282 -15.20 -23.43 -21.23
N SER A 283 -16.24 -22.61 -21.37
CA SER A 283 -16.11 -21.29 -21.98
C SER A 283 -15.46 -20.34 -20.96
N VAL A 284 -14.34 -19.77 -21.36
CA VAL A 284 -13.52 -18.90 -20.49
C VAL A 284 -13.48 -17.51 -21.10
N THR A 285 -13.88 -16.51 -20.34
CA THR A 285 -13.79 -15.09 -20.72
C THR A 285 -12.71 -14.42 -19.88
N VAL A 286 -11.87 -13.64 -20.54
CA VAL A 286 -10.74 -12.95 -19.94
C VAL A 286 -10.86 -11.46 -20.24
N ALA A 287 -10.71 -10.62 -19.22
CA ALA A 287 -10.54 -9.19 -19.37
C ALA A 287 -9.06 -8.86 -19.46
N VAL A 288 -8.70 -8.15 -20.52
CA VAL A 288 -7.37 -7.56 -20.69
C VAL A 288 -7.52 -6.05 -20.63
N GLY A 289 -6.89 -5.43 -19.65
CA GLY A 289 -7.01 -4.00 -19.48
C GLY A 289 -6.06 -3.47 -18.45
N LEU A 290 -5.17 -2.59 -18.89
CA LEU A 290 -4.39 -1.74 -18.02
C LEU A 290 -5.12 -0.40 -17.90
N ALA A 291 -4.98 0.23 -16.75
CA ALA A 291 -5.54 1.54 -16.45
C ALA A 291 -5.24 2.60 -17.53
N TYR A 292 -4.12 2.51 -18.21
CA TYR A 292 -3.66 3.52 -19.17
C TYR A 292 -4.17 3.37 -20.61
N GLY A 293 -4.83 2.28 -20.95
CA GLY A 293 -5.36 2.06 -22.28
C GLY A 293 -4.31 2.24 -23.38
N LYS A 294 -4.61 3.09 -24.37
CA LYS A 294 -3.71 3.39 -25.49
C LYS A 294 -2.65 4.44 -25.19
N ARG A 295 -2.38 4.79 -23.97
CA ARG A 295 -1.30 5.70 -23.61
C ARG A 295 0.01 5.23 -24.26
N LEU A 296 0.78 6.19 -24.79
CA LEU A 296 2.06 5.89 -25.42
C LEU A 296 3.15 5.71 -24.37
N GLY A 297 3.93 4.65 -24.51
CA GLY A 297 5.16 4.45 -23.78
C GLY A 297 6.28 5.40 -24.27
N PRO A 298 7.45 5.36 -23.62
CA PRO A 298 8.62 6.14 -24.03
C PRO A 298 9.08 5.86 -25.47
N ASP A 299 8.75 4.69 -25.99
CA ASP A 299 9.04 4.27 -27.37
C ASP A 299 7.99 4.72 -28.39
N GLY A 300 7.02 5.51 -27.98
CA GLY A 300 5.93 6.01 -28.82
C GLY A 300 4.88 4.96 -29.20
N LYS A 301 4.91 3.76 -28.57
CA LYS A 301 3.92 2.71 -28.82
C LYS A 301 2.85 2.66 -27.74
N PRO A 302 1.60 2.26 -28.08
CA PRO A 302 0.55 2.06 -27.09
C PRO A 302 0.94 1.01 -26.05
N LEU A 303 0.74 1.33 -24.77
CA LEU A 303 1.03 0.41 -23.66
C LEU A 303 0.08 -0.77 -23.64
N SER A 304 -1.19 -0.55 -23.91
CA SER A 304 -2.25 -1.55 -23.87
C SER A 304 -3.18 -1.43 -25.08
N PRO A 305 -2.69 -1.73 -26.30
CA PRO A 305 -3.44 -1.50 -27.53
C PRO A 305 -4.64 -2.42 -27.67
N GLY A 306 -4.68 -3.53 -26.95
CA GLY A 306 -5.69 -4.58 -27.04
C GLY A 306 -6.58 -4.68 -25.83
N ASN A 307 -6.82 -3.60 -25.07
CA ASN A 307 -7.78 -3.63 -23.97
C ASN A 307 -9.15 -4.12 -24.45
N GLY A 308 -9.79 -4.97 -23.67
CA GLY A 308 -11.09 -5.55 -23.99
C GLY A 308 -11.25 -6.97 -23.48
N LEU A 309 -12.29 -7.65 -23.94
CA LEU A 309 -12.61 -9.01 -23.54
C LEU A 309 -12.20 -10.02 -24.61
N TYR A 310 -11.73 -11.16 -24.17
CA TYR A 310 -11.29 -12.26 -25.02
C TYR A 310 -11.91 -13.55 -24.52
N ARG A 311 -12.31 -14.42 -25.45
CA ARG A 311 -13.00 -15.67 -25.12
C ARG A 311 -12.42 -16.85 -25.84
N SER A 312 -12.37 -17.99 -25.14
CA SER A 312 -12.28 -19.33 -25.68
C SER A 312 -13.53 -20.14 -25.30
N ALA A 313 -14.30 -20.60 -26.26
CA ALA A 313 -15.50 -21.40 -26.03
C ALA A 313 -15.21 -22.81 -25.47
N VAL A 314 -13.97 -23.27 -25.63
CA VAL A 314 -13.50 -24.60 -25.21
C VAL A 314 -12.32 -24.54 -24.25
N GLY A 315 -12.09 -23.37 -23.66
CA GLY A 315 -11.09 -23.12 -22.61
C GLY A 315 -9.68 -23.46 -23.05
N ALA A 316 -8.99 -24.33 -22.31
CA ALA A 316 -7.58 -24.65 -22.55
C ALA A 316 -7.28 -25.35 -23.89
N ALA A 317 -8.29 -25.95 -24.51
CA ALA A 317 -8.16 -26.64 -25.80
C ALA A 317 -8.31 -25.70 -27.01
N GLY A 318 -8.73 -24.44 -26.81
CA GLY A 318 -9.03 -23.51 -27.89
C GLY A 318 -8.23 -22.23 -27.88
N ALA A 319 -8.25 -21.57 -29.04
CA ALA A 319 -7.71 -20.21 -29.13
C ALA A 319 -8.67 -19.20 -28.49
N PHE A 320 -8.10 -18.14 -27.95
CA PHE A 320 -8.86 -16.98 -27.50
C PHE A 320 -9.04 -16.00 -28.66
N THR A 321 -10.24 -15.49 -28.80
CA THR A 321 -10.60 -14.47 -29.79
C THR A 321 -11.13 -13.24 -29.09
N TYR A 322 -10.90 -12.07 -29.68
CA TYR A 322 -11.47 -10.82 -29.19
C TYR A 322 -13.00 -10.87 -29.25
N LEU A 323 -13.64 -10.49 -28.15
CA LEU A 323 -15.09 -10.42 -28.06
C LEU A 323 -15.54 -9.04 -28.57
N ALA A 324 -16.09 -9.00 -29.80
CA ALA A 324 -16.46 -7.74 -30.45
C ALA A 324 -17.46 -6.91 -29.63
N GLY A 325 -18.29 -7.57 -28.81
CA GLY A 325 -19.17 -6.93 -27.84
C GLY A 325 -18.47 -6.01 -26.85
N SER A 326 -17.16 -6.18 -26.62
CA SER A 326 -16.38 -5.29 -25.73
C SER A 326 -16.52 -3.80 -26.11
N ARG A 327 -16.75 -3.51 -27.40
CA ARG A 327 -16.97 -2.14 -27.88
C ARG A 327 -18.25 -1.51 -27.33
N GLY A 328 -19.16 -2.28 -26.77
CA GLY A 328 -20.37 -1.83 -26.09
C GLY A 328 -20.15 -1.42 -24.63
N LEU A 329 -18.94 -1.67 -24.09
CA LEU A 329 -18.56 -1.24 -22.72
C LEU A 329 -18.20 0.25 -22.71
N THR A 330 -19.13 1.09 -23.06
CA THR A 330 -18.95 2.55 -23.11
C THR A 330 -20.24 3.23 -22.70
N ASN A 331 -20.16 4.19 -21.80
CA ASN A 331 -21.26 5.04 -21.43
C ASN A 331 -21.15 6.41 -22.15
N PRO A 332 -22.18 7.25 -22.15
CA PRO A 332 -22.14 8.57 -22.81
C PRO A 332 -21.06 9.51 -22.28
N GLU A 333 -20.59 9.28 -21.06
CA GLU A 333 -19.57 10.09 -20.41
C GLU A 333 -18.15 9.53 -20.66
N ALA A 334 -18.05 8.29 -21.22
CA ALA A 334 -16.78 7.61 -21.43
C ALA A 334 -15.93 8.31 -22.50
N THR A 335 -14.64 8.10 -22.39
CA THR A 335 -13.65 8.61 -23.35
C THR A 335 -13.51 7.70 -24.59
N ASN A 336 -12.61 8.08 -25.51
CA ASN A 336 -12.29 7.24 -26.68
C ASN A 336 -11.61 5.90 -26.33
N ASP A 337 -11.02 5.80 -25.13
CA ASP A 337 -10.36 4.59 -24.60
C ASP A 337 -10.98 4.17 -23.26
N PRO A 338 -12.28 3.77 -23.28
CA PRO A 338 -13.04 3.62 -22.05
C PRO A 338 -12.75 2.32 -21.29
N ILE A 339 -12.01 1.38 -21.86
CA ILE A 339 -11.78 0.07 -21.26
C ILE A 339 -10.38 0.04 -20.61
N GLY A 340 -10.37 0.06 -19.30
CA GLY A 340 -9.19 -0.16 -18.48
C GLY A 340 -9.30 -1.47 -17.68
N ARG A 341 -8.88 -1.43 -16.41
CA ARG A 341 -9.08 -2.55 -15.49
C ARG A 341 -10.56 -2.92 -15.47
N THR A 342 -10.85 -4.19 -15.66
CA THR A 342 -12.22 -4.70 -15.74
C THR A 342 -12.33 -5.95 -14.89
N SER A 343 -13.32 -5.98 -13.99
CA SER A 343 -13.71 -7.16 -13.25
C SER A 343 -14.98 -7.76 -13.84
N LEU A 344 -15.00 -9.08 -13.98
CA LEU A 344 -16.07 -9.85 -14.56
C LEU A 344 -16.70 -10.80 -13.53
N ALA A 345 -17.99 -11.03 -13.62
CA ALA A 345 -18.68 -12.09 -12.88
C ALA A 345 -19.81 -12.68 -13.69
N TYR A 346 -19.92 -14.01 -13.71
CA TYR A 346 -21.08 -14.70 -14.25
C TYR A 346 -22.15 -14.85 -13.18
N GLY A 347 -23.42 -14.72 -13.60
CA GLY A 347 -24.55 -15.25 -12.87
C GLY A 347 -24.58 -16.78 -12.92
N SER A 348 -25.48 -17.39 -12.16
CA SER A 348 -25.56 -18.86 -12.04
C SER A 348 -26.61 -19.51 -12.92
N SER A 349 -27.34 -18.74 -13.75
CA SER A 349 -28.38 -19.27 -14.65
C SER A 349 -27.76 -20.32 -15.59
N ALA A 350 -28.43 -21.48 -15.63
CA ALA A 350 -28.02 -22.58 -16.53
C ALA A 350 -28.59 -22.41 -17.94
N ASP A 351 -29.68 -21.66 -18.08
CA ASP A 351 -30.40 -21.55 -19.34
C ASP A 351 -29.86 -20.50 -20.29
N HIS A 352 -29.28 -19.41 -19.70
CA HIS A 352 -28.64 -18.34 -20.45
C HIS A 352 -27.55 -17.70 -19.58
N PRO A 353 -26.37 -17.54 -20.10
CA PRO A 353 -25.25 -16.99 -19.33
C PRO A 353 -25.40 -15.47 -19.19
N VAL A 354 -25.63 -15.02 -17.98
CA VAL A 354 -25.56 -13.60 -17.62
C VAL A 354 -24.16 -13.24 -17.22
N LEU A 355 -23.59 -12.26 -17.89
CA LEU A 355 -22.24 -11.75 -17.59
C LEU A 355 -22.31 -10.28 -17.15
N TRP A 356 -21.68 -9.98 -16.03
CA TRP A 356 -21.51 -8.63 -15.52
C TRP A 356 -20.07 -8.15 -15.69
N ALA A 357 -19.91 -6.84 -15.91
CA ALA A 357 -18.60 -6.19 -16.01
C ALA A 357 -18.59 -4.85 -15.28
N LEU A 358 -17.64 -4.69 -14.37
CA LEU A 358 -17.29 -3.40 -13.75
C LEU A 358 -16.03 -2.87 -14.43
N VAL A 359 -16.12 -1.70 -15.05
CA VAL A 359 -15.11 -1.20 -16.01
C VAL A 359 -14.56 0.13 -15.57
N GLN A 360 -13.23 0.23 -15.47
CA GLN A 360 -12.50 1.47 -15.27
C GLN A 360 -12.27 2.19 -16.61
N ASP A 361 -12.33 3.51 -16.64
CA ASP A 361 -12.08 4.34 -17.83
C ASP A 361 -10.60 4.70 -17.95
N ALA A 362 -9.90 4.00 -18.81
CA ALA A 362 -8.48 4.25 -19.07
C ALA A 362 -8.23 5.61 -19.75
N GLY A 363 -9.19 6.10 -20.51
CA GLY A 363 -9.05 7.39 -21.22
C GLY A 363 -9.19 8.58 -20.29
N LEU A 364 -10.07 8.51 -19.27
CA LEU A 364 -10.14 9.54 -18.22
C LEU A 364 -8.82 9.63 -17.47
N LEU A 365 -8.23 8.49 -17.13
CA LEU A 365 -6.91 8.46 -16.53
C LEU A 365 -5.85 9.10 -17.41
N ASN A 366 -5.85 8.80 -18.70
CA ASN A 366 -4.93 9.40 -19.66
C ASN A 366 -5.12 10.91 -19.82
N LYS A 367 -6.33 11.43 -19.68
CA LYS A 367 -6.60 12.89 -19.73
C LYS A 367 -6.09 13.61 -18.49
N GLN A 368 -6.17 12.97 -17.34
CA GLN A 368 -5.63 13.51 -16.10
C GLN A 368 -4.10 13.50 -16.11
N GLN A 369 -3.50 12.62 -16.90
CA GLN A 369 -2.07 12.49 -17.13
C GLN A 369 -1.75 12.97 -18.55
N PRO A 370 -1.33 14.22 -18.78
CA PRO A 370 -1.02 14.72 -20.11
C PRO A 370 0.01 13.84 -20.84
N ALA A 371 -0.13 13.67 -22.15
CA ALA A 371 0.82 12.90 -22.94
C ALA A 371 2.23 13.47 -22.77
N GLY A 372 3.19 12.62 -22.43
CA GLY A 372 4.58 13.02 -22.15
C GLY A 372 4.81 13.70 -20.80
N ALA A 373 3.79 13.87 -19.96
CA ALA A 373 4.03 14.17 -18.56
C ALA A 373 4.61 12.91 -17.91
N ASP A 374 5.70 13.09 -17.19
CA ASP A 374 6.14 12.06 -16.27
C ASP A 374 4.96 11.75 -15.35
N ILE A 375 4.60 10.48 -15.26
CA ILE A 375 3.55 10.00 -14.35
C ILE A 375 3.96 10.27 -12.92
N VAL A 376 5.24 10.39 -12.70
CA VAL A 376 5.87 10.72 -11.46
C VAL A 376 6.02 12.22 -11.33
N GLY A 377 5.23 12.74 -10.41
CA GLY A 377 5.51 13.98 -9.72
C GLY A 377 6.27 15.01 -10.53
N THR A 378 5.73 15.37 -11.69
CA THR A 378 6.09 16.67 -12.15
C THR A 378 5.75 17.64 -11.02
N THR A 379 6.64 18.55 -10.78
CA THR A 379 6.63 19.67 -9.85
C THR A 379 5.31 20.45 -9.70
N THR A 380 4.25 19.95 -10.22
CA THR A 380 2.90 20.53 -10.13
C THR A 380 2.00 19.78 -9.18
N GLY A 381 2.57 19.07 -8.17
CA GLY A 381 1.77 18.59 -7.04
C GLY A 381 0.34 18.17 -7.41
N ARG A 382 0.21 17.39 -8.46
CA ARG A 382 -1.06 16.79 -8.77
C ARG A 382 -1.08 15.44 -8.04
N SER A 383 -1.60 15.49 -6.82
CA SER A 383 -2.55 14.47 -6.45
C SER A 383 -3.41 14.17 -7.69
N LEU A 384 -3.91 12.98 -7.81
CA LEU A 384 -5.10 12.74 -8.60
C LEU A 384 -6.16 13.72 -8.09
N ASN A 385 -6.09 14.98 -8.51
CA ASN A 385 -7.22 15.89 -8.48
C ASN A 385 -8.17 15.36 -9.53
N ALA A 386 -8.62 14.14 -9.28
CA ALA A 386 -9.77 13.61 -9.94
C ALA A 386 -10.95 14.48 -9.50
N THR A 387 -11.05 15.64 -10.14
CA THR A 387 -12.32 16.33 -10.20
C THR A 387 -13.26 15.38 -10.94
N GLY A 388 -13.63 14.25 -10.31
CA GLY A 388 -14.45 13.27 -10.95
C GLY A 388 -14.08 11.83 -10.59
N THR A 389 -14.38 10.95 -11.44
CA THR A 389 -14.31 9.51 -11.34
C THR A 389 -13.41 8.94 -12.42
N LEU A 390 -12.81 7.78 -12.15
CA LEU A 390 -12.18 6.94 -13.17
C LEU A 390 -13.05 5.73 -13.54
N LEU A 391 -14.27 5.67 -13.04
CA LEU A 391 -15.24 4.62 -13.38
C LEU A 391 -15.85 4.89 -14.76
N ASN A 392 -15.79 3.91 -15.66
CA ASN A 392 -16.57 3.90 -16.89
C ASN A 392 -18.01 3.51 -16.55
N GLY A 393 -18.23 2.36 -15.93
CA GLY A 393 -19.58 1.93 -15.57
C GLY A 393 -19.67 0.46 -15.16
N LEU A 394 -20.88 0.10 -14.75
CA LEU A 394 -21.29 -1.28 -14.51
C LEU A 394 -22.24 -1.72 -15.64
N TYR A 395 -21.96 -2.89 -16.22
CA TYR A 395 -22.67 -3.43 -17.37
C TYR A 395 -23.16 -4.84 -17.11
N ARG A 396 -24.28 -5.17 -17.76
CA ARG A 396 -24.84 -6.52 -17.83
C ARG A 396 -25.01 -6.97 -19.28
N SER A 397 -24.69 -8.19 -19.55
CA SER A 397 -24.96 -8.91 -20.79
C SER A 397 -25.81 -10.14 -20.50
N ASP A 398 -26.87 -10.33 -21.28
CA ASP A 398 -27.73 -11.51 -21.23
C ASP A 398 -27.47 -12.47 -22.40
N ASP A 399 -26.44 -12.19 -23.21
CA ASP A 399 -26.05 -12.94 -24.40
C ASP A 399 -24.56 -13.27 -24.38
N ASP A 400 -24.02 -13.55 -23.18
CA ASP A 400 -22.65 -13.98 -22.98
C ASP A 400 -21.61 -12.96 -23.49
N GLY A 401 -21.87 -11.66 -23.32
CA GLY A 401 -20.98 -10.58 -23.69
C GLY A 401 -21.02 -10.17 -25.17
N ALA A 402 -21.99 -10.64 -25.94
CA ALA A 402 -22.19 -10.19 -27.31
C ALA A 402 -22.75 -8.76 -27.35
N THR A 403 -23.67 -8.44 -26.43
CA THR A 403 -24.21 -7.09 -26.24
C THR A 403 -24.23 -6.72 -24.75
N TRP A 404 -24.22 -5.43 -24.45
CA TRP A 404 -24.16 -4.92 -23.09
C TRP A 404 -25.23 -3.87 -22.81
N THR A 405 -25.85 -3.98 -21.64
CA THR A 405 -26.73 -2.97 -21.08
C THR A 405 -26.04 -2.27 -19.93
N LEU A 406 -25.90 -0.95 -20.02
CA LEU A 406 -25.35 -0.11 -18.96
C LEU A 406 -26.30 -0.10 -17.76
N LYS A 407 -25.81 -0.43 -16.56
CA LYS A 407 -26.58 -0.52 -15.31
C LYS A 407 -26.23 0.54 -14.31
N ALA A 408 -24.99 1.03 -14.27
CA ALA A 408 -24.61 2.16 -13.45
C ALA A 408 -23.56 3.01 -14.14
N THR A 409 -23.67 4.31 -13.93
CA THR A 409 -22.64 5.32 -14.18
C THR A 409 -22.23 5.97 -12.87
N PRO A 410 -21.11 6.67 -12.81
CA PRO A 410 -20.75 7.48 -11.64
C PRO A 410 -21.89 8.42 -11.22
N ALA A 411 -22.50 9.12 -12.18
CA ALA A 411 -23.60 10.05 -11.93
C ALA A 411 -24.84 9.36 -11.37
N SER A 412 -25.14 8.12 -11.78
CA SER A 412 -26.28 7.36 -11.26
C SER A 412 -26.03 6.78 -9.87
N LEU A 413 -24.78 6.61 -9.47
CA LEU A 413 -24.41 6.10 -8.15
C LEU A 413 -24.29 7.22 -7.10
N THR A 414 -23.97 8.45 -7.52
CA THR A 414 -23.82 9.62 -6.62
C THR A 414 -25.05 9.86 -5.71
N PRO A 415 -26.30 9.74 -6.17
CA PRO A 415 -27.48 9.92 -5.30
C PRO A 415 -27.82 8.66 -4.50
N THR A 416 -26.97 7.64 -4.48
CA THR A 416 -27.23 6.42 -3.70
C THR A 416 -27.33 6.77 -2.20
N PRO A 417 -28.35 6.30 -1.49
CA PRO A 417 -28.50 6.57 -0.07
C PRO A 417 -27.25 6.13 0.71
N ASN A 418 -26.76 7.00 1.59
CA ASN A 418 -25.61 6.80 2.47
C ASN A 418 -24.24 6.73 1.76
N GLU A 419 -24.17 7.20 0.55
CA GLU A 419 -22.93 7.30 -0.18
C GLU A 419 -22.02 8.37 0.48
N GLY A 420 -20.87 7.94 0.97
CA GLY A 420 -19.94 8.79 1.73
C GLY A 420 -19.10 9.72 0.85
N LEU A 421 -18.74 9.27 -0.36
CA LEU A 421 -17.95 10.07 -1.30
C LEU A 421 -18.71 11.24 -1.89
N GLY A 422 -20.03 11.10 -2.11
CA GLY A 422 -20.89 12.20 -2.55
C GLY A 422 -20.91 13.37 -1.59
N PHE A 423 -20.44 13.16 -0.36
CA PHE A 423 -20.26 14.21 0.64
C PHE A 423 -19.05 15.11 0.37
N TYR A 424 -18.07 14.65 -0.44
CA TYR A 424 -16.84 15.37 -0.74
C TYR A 424 -16.72 15.99 -2.14
N PRO A 425 -17.79 16.52 -2.75
CA PRO A 425 -17.66 17.19 -4.06
C PRO A 425 -16.72 18.39 -4.01
N ALA A 426 -16.56 19.01 -2.82
CA ALA A 426 -15.60 20.11 -2.61
C ALA A 426 -14.14 19.66 -2.72
N LEU A 427 -13.83 18.38 -2.48
CA LEU A 427 -12.50 17.81 -2.65
C LEU A 427 -12.26 17.32 -4.07
N GLY A 428 -13.30 17.33 -4.94
CA GLY A 428 -13.21 16.89 -6.31
C GLY A 428 -13.19 15.37 -6.48
N TYR A 429 -13.46 14.61 -5.42
CA TYR A 429 -13.59 13.16 -5.49
C TYR A 429 -14.99 12.76 -5.97
N GLY A 430 -15.05 11.71 -6.77
CA GLY A 430 -16.29 11.09 -7.21
C GLY A 430 -16.21 9.58 -7.08
N ILE A 431 -17.36 8.91 -7.12
CA ILE A 431 -17.45 7.45 -7.04
C ILE A 431 -16.54 6.82 -8.10
N GLY A 432 -15.69 5.88 -7.70
CA GLY A 432 -14.74 5.22 -8.56
C GLY A 432 -13.54 6.08 -8.91
N VAL A 433 -13.20 7.07 -8.07
CA VAL A 433 -11.99 7.88 -8.24
C VAL A 433 -10.73 7.01 -8.34
N GLN A 434 -10.72 5.88 -7.67
CA GLN A 434 -9.66 4.88 -7.71
C GLN A 434 -10.09 3.56 -8.40
N ALA A 435 -10.98 3.60 -9.39
CA ALA A 435 -11.46 2.39 -10.08
C ALA A 435 -10.35 1.57 -10.77
N PHE A 436 -9.13 2.11 -10.91
CA PHE A 436 -7.93 1.38 -11.32
C PHE A 436 -7.37 0.50 -10.19
N TYR A 437 -7.59 0.88 -8.94
CA TYR A 437 -7.14 0.22 -7.73
C TYR A 437 -8.27 -0.60 -7.09
N ASN A 438 -9.43 -0.01 -6.92
CA ASN A 438 -10.62 -0.57 -6.29
C ASN A 438 -11.59 -1.08 -7.35
N ASN A 439 -11.61 -2.38 -7.59
CA ASN A 439 -12.45 -2.93 -8.66
C ASN A 439 -12.66 -4.43 -8.47
N TRP A 440 -13.82 -4.82 -7.97
CA TRP A 440 -14.27 -6.21 -7.95
C TRP A 440 -15.80 -6.29 -8.12
N ILE A 441 -16.29 -7.47 -8.55
CA ILE A 441 -17.71 -7.75 -8.74
C ILE A 441 -18.02 -9.19 -8.36
N ALA A 442 -19.17 -9.41 -7.75
CA ALA A 442 -19.69 -10.73 -7.42
C ALA A 442 -21.20 -10.76 -7.64
N VAL A 443 -21.73 -11.92 -8.04
CA VAL A 443 -23.16 -12.14 -8.29
C VAL A 443 -23.68 -13.18 -7.33
N ASP A 444 -24.87 -12.97 -6.78
CA ASP A 444 -25.56 -13.97 -5.95
C ASP A 444 -25.73 -15.26 -6.76
N PRO A 445 -25.20 -16.38 -6.30
CA PRO A 445 -25.32 -17.64 -7.03
C PRO A 445 -26.75 -18.20 -7.13
N ARG A 446 -27.77 -17.48 -6.65
CA ARG A 446 -29.19 -17.84 -6.71
C ARG A 446 -30.02 -16.85 -7.53
N ASP A 447 -29.49 -15.63 -7.75
CA ASP A 447 -30.20 -14.55 -8.46
C ASP A 447 -29.22 -13.73 -9.31
N ASP A 448 -29.23 -13.93 -10.61
CA ASP A 448 -28.34 -13.27 -11.58
C ASP A 448 -28.52 -11.74 -11.64
N SER A 449 -29.54 -11.20 -11.00
CA SER A 449 -29.80 -9.77 -10.90
C SER A 449 -29.37 -9.17 -9.55
N ASN A 450 -28.95 -10.01 -8.59
CA ASN A 450 -28.43 -9.57 -7.31
C ASN A 450 -26.90 -9.49 -7.40
N VAL A 451 -26.41 -8.31 -7.68
CA VAL A 451 -24.98 -8.04 -7.91
C VAL A 451 -24.40 -7.16 -6.82
N PHE A 452 -23.18 -7.47 -6.44
CA PHE A 452 -22.36 -6.74 -5.49
C PHE A 452 -21.08 -6.30 -6.17
N PHE A 453 -20.62 -5.09 -5.91
CA PHE A 453 -19.33 -4.63 -6.43
C PHE A 453 -18.67 -3.64 -5.46
N GLY A 454 -17.35 -3.62 -5.48
CA GLY A 454 -16.54 -2.73 -4.67
C GLY A 454 -15.77 -1.74 -5.53
N LEU A 455 -15.80 -0.53 -5.06
CA LEU A 455 -14.97 0.61 -5.44
C LEU A 455 -14.31 1.11 -4.14
N GLU A 456 -14.44 2.38 -3.81
CA GLU A 456 -14.10 2.87 -2.47
C GLU A 456 -15.09 2.34 -1.42
N GLU A 457 -16.31 2.08 -1.85
CA GLU A 457 -17.41 1.52 -1.07
C GLU A 457 -17.92 0.22 -1.69
N VAL A 458 -18.76 -0.54 -0.97
CA VAL A 458 -19.40 -1.73 -1.50
C VAL A 458 -20.85 -1.43 -1.80
N PHE A 459 -21.24 -1.67 -3.03
CA PHE A 459 -22.58 -1.47 -3.55
C PHE A 459 -23.31 -2.81 -3.71
N GLN A 460 -24.62 -2.78 -3.47
CA GLN A 460 -25.55 -3.87 -3.73
C GLN A 460 -26.66 -3.39 -4.65
N SER A 461 -27.06 -4.23 -5.61
CA SER A 461 -28.26 -3.96 -6.42
C SER A 461 -29.54 -4.10 -5.60
N VAL A 462 -30.49 -3.20 -5.84
CA VAL A 462 -31.87 -3.33 -5.35
C VAL A 462 -32.80 -3.80 -6.46
N ALA A 463 -34.09 -3.90 -6.18
CA ALA A 463 -35.08 -4.30 -7.19
C ALA A 463 -34.94 -3.48 -8.48
N ASN A 464 -35.13 -4.10 -9.62
CA ASN A 464 -35.08 -3.53 -10.98
C ASN A 464 -33.68 -3.36 -11.60
N THR A 465 -32.64 -3.92 -11.00
CA THR A 465 -31.28 -3.93 -11.60
C THR A 465 -31.09 -5.07 -12.63
N GLY A 466 -32.07 -5.93 -12.82
CA GLY A 466 -31.99 -7.10 -13.71
C GLY A 466 -31.98 -6.78 -15.22
N ALA A 467 -32.52 -7.67 -16.03
CA ALA A 467 -32.53 -7.60 -17.52
C ALA A 467 -33.31 -6.41 -18.13
N GLN A 468 -34.04 -5.64 -17.30
CA GLN A 468 -34.80 -4.50 -17.79
C GLN A 468 -33.85 -3.41 -18.37
N PRO A 469 -34.27 -2.73 -19.45
CA PRO A 469 -33.55 -1.60 -20.00
C PRO A 469 -33.39 -0.46 -18.98
N GLY A 470 -32.27 0.26 -19.05
CA GLY A 470 -31.98 1.43 -18.22
C GLY A 470 -31.09 1.16 -17.02
N LEU A 471 -30.81 2.22 -16.29
CA LEU A 471 -29.93 2.18 -15.10
C LEU A 471 -30.64 1.43 -13.97
N GLY A 472 -29.83 0.65 -13.23
CA GLY A 472 -30.25 -0.03 -12.02
C GLY A 472 -30.33 0.91 -10.82
N GLN A 473 -30.89 0.40 -9.73
CA GLN A 473 -30.83 1.04 -8.43
C GLN A 473 -29.87 0.29 -7.53
N PHE A 474 -29.12 1.02 -6.74
CA PHE A 474 -28.11 0.49 -5.85
C PHE A 474 -28.22 1.11 -4.47
N GLU A 475 -27.71 0.40 -3.48
CA GLU A 475 -27.52 0.88 -2.13
C GLU A 475 -26.11 0.50 -1.65
N ILE A 476 -25.58 1.23 -0.68
CA ILE A 476 -24.28 0.96 -0.09
C ILE A 476 -24.46 0.02 1.08
N VAL A 477 -23.67 -1.04 1.08
CA VAL A 477 -23.64 -2.04 2.16
C VAL A 477 -22.37 -1.98 3.00
N GLN A 478 -21.29 -1.37 2.45
CA GLN A 478 -20.13 -0.94 3.22
C GLN A 478 -19.78 0.48 2.83
N LYS A 479 -19.78 1.37 3.81
CA LYS A 479 -19.54 2.78 3.59
C LYS A 479 -18.08 3.13 3.80
N TYR A 480 -17.64 4.13 3.04
CA TYR A 480 -16.31 4.70 3.14
C TYR A 480 -16.09 5.37 4.50
N TRP A 481 -17.00 6.25 4.90
CA TRP A 481 -16.98 6.98 6.14
C TRP A 481 -18.39 7.14 6.74
N ASP A 482 -18.44 7.24 8.06
CA ASP A 482 -19.68 7.57 8.76
C ASP A 482 -19.76 9.09 9.03
N VAL A 483 -19.90 9.87 7.96
CA VAL A 483 -19.76 11.33 8.02
C VAL A 483 -21.05 12.04 8.42
N CYS A 484 -22.20 11.51 8.07
CA CYS A 484 -23.50 12.19 8.27
C CYS A 484 -24.03 12.19 9.71
N GLY A 485 -23.26 11.69 10.66
CA GLY A 485 -23.57 11.78 12.09
C GLY A 485 -22.58 12.59 12.89
N ALA A 486 -21.57 13.09 12.25
CA ALA A 486 -20.54 13.88 12.86
C ALA A 486 -21.00 15.32 13.00
N SER A 487 -21.32 15.68 14.15
CA SER A 487 -21.52 17.01 14.76
C SER A 487 -21.23 18.25 13.89
N THR A 488 -21.75 19.32 14.41
CA THR A 488 -21.45 20.75 14.20
C THR A 488 -20.03 21.13 13.73
N TYR A 489 -19.01 20.28 13.89
CA TYR A 489 -17.65 20.56 13.42
C TYR A 489 -17.53 20.39 11.89
N LEU A 490 -18.02 19.28 11.35
CA LEU A 490 -18.04 19.07 9.90
C LEU A 490 -19.10 19.94 9.22
N GLU A 491 -20.23 20.21 9.89
CA GLU A 491 -21.20 21.21 9.42
C GLU A 491 -20.59 22.61 9.26
N ASN A 492 -19.66 22.99 10.13
CA ASN A 492 -18.95 24.27 10.04
C ASN A 492 -17.82 24.27 9.00
N VAL A 493 -17.17 23.15 8.80
CA VAL A 493 -16.10 23.02 7.80
C VAL A 493 -16.68 22.89 6.39
N TYR A 494 -17.85 22.25 6.26
CA TYR A 494 -18.54 22.02 4.99
C TYR A 494 -19.85 22.81 4.87
N ALA A 495 -19.94 23.97 5.52
CA ALA A 495 -21.13 24.84 5.50
C ALA A 495 -21.59 25.13 4.08
N GLY A 496 -22.63 24.43 3.65
CA GLY A 496 -23.22 24.54 2.32
C GLY A 496 -23.45 23.21 1.60
N THR A 497 -22.85 22.11 2.04
CA THR A 497 -23.20 20.77 1.59
C THR A 497 -24.03 20.09 2.68
N ALA A 498 -25.35 20.22 2.58
CA ALA A 498 -26.22 19.47 3.48
C ALA A 498 -25.95 17.99 3.27
N CYS A 499 -25.54 17.28 4.34
CA CYS A 499 -25.83 15.86 4.41
C CYS A 499 -27.30 15.70 3.98
N PRO A 500 -27.64 14.78 3.06
CA PRO A 500 -29.03 14.58 2.65
C PRO A 500 -29.83 14.42 3.93
N SER A 501 -30.65 15.41 4.17
CA SER A 501 -31.34 15.69 5.39
C SER A 501 -31.71 14.46 6.21
N GLN A 502 -31.17 14.40 7.46
CA GLN A 502 -31.86 13.78 8.59
C GLN A 502 -32.34 12.32 8.45
N THR A 503 -31.76 11.54 7.57
CA THR A 503 -31.86 10.10 7.75
C THR A 503 -31.03 9.74 8.97
N PRO A 504 -31.56 8.94 9.90
CA PRO A 504 -30.83 8.55 11.07
C PRO A 504 -29.50 7.99 10.60
N VAL A 505 -28.43 8.48 11.17
CA VAL A 505 -27.09 7.94 11.04
C VAL A 505 -27.20 6.44 11.17
N TYR A 506 -26.87 5.72 10.13
CA TYR A 506 -26.81 4.28 10.20
C TYR A 506 -25.69 3.93 11.16
N GLY A 507 -26.04 3.44 12.32
CA GLY A 507 -25.22 3.42 13.53
C GLY A 507 -24.13 2.37 13.59
N GLY A 508 -23.71 1.81 12.46
CA GLY A 508 -22.60 0.87 12.41
C GLY A 508 -21.27 1.52 12.04
N PRO A 509 -20.13 0.95 12.47
CA PRO A 509 -18.82 1.44 12.05
C PRO A 509 -18.64 1.28 10.54
N ALA A 510 -17.91 2.21 9.91
CA ALA A 510 -17.40 2.04 8.55
C ALA A 510 -16.42 0.87 8.51
N THR A 511 -16.36 0.12 7.41
CA THR A 511 -15.40 -0.98 7.31
C THR A 511 -13.99 -0.46 7.06
N HIS A 512 -13.71 0.05 5.96
CA HIS A 512 -12.54 0.78 5.46
C HIS A 512 -12.78 1.05 3.99
N PRO A 513 -12.24 2.11 3.41
CA PRO A 513 -12.26 2.32 1.97
C PRO A 513 -11.44 1.27 1.20
N ASP A 514 -11.41 1.44 -0.12
CA ASP A 514 -10.50 0.74 -1.03
C ASP A 514 -10.73 -0.76 -1.13
N GLN A 515 -11.85 -1.12 -1.78
CA GLN A 515 -12.31 -2.49 -1.83
C GLN A 515 -11.60 -3.31 -2.92
N HIS A 516 -10.89 -4.39 -2.55
CA HIS A 516 -10.06 -5.19 -3.48
C HIS A 516 -10.67 -6.51 -3.89
N VAL A 517 -11.44 -7.12 -3.01
CA VAL A 517 -12.02 -8.44 -3.25
C VAL A 517 -13.36 -8.59 -2.57
N GLY A 518 -14.28 -9.27 -3.26
CA GLY A 518 -15.54 -9.73 -2.71
C GLY A 518 -15.86 -11.13 -3.20
N VAL A 519 -16.20 -12.04 -2.28
CA VAL A 519 -16.60 -13.41 -2.61
C VAL A 519 -17.84 -13.80 -1.83
N ILE A 520 -18.73 -14.56 -2.49
CA ILE A 520 -20.00 -14.98 -1.93
C ILE A 520 -19.96 -16.48 -1.64
N ALA A 521 -20.27 -16.84 -0.41
CA ALA A 521 -20.55 -18.21 0.01
C ALA A 521 -22.06 -18.44 0.03
N ARG A 522 -22.51 -19.62 -0.44
CA ARG A 522 -23.84 -20.12 -0.12
C ARG A 522 -23.85 -20.61 1.31
N THR A 523 -24.91 -20.31 2.05
CA THR A 523 -25.10 -20.81 3.41
C THR A 523 -26.50 -21.45 3.52
N PRO A 524 -26.79 -22.25 4.56
CA PRO A 524 -28.11 -22.80 4.77
C PRO A 524 -29.22 -21.74 4.96
N LYS A 525 -28.83 -20.49 5.29
CA LYS A 525 -29.77 -19.40 5.58
C LYS A 525 -29.83 -18.32 4.48
N GLY A 526 -28.99 -18.44 3.47
CA GLY A 526 -28.92 -17.41 2.43
C GLY A 526 -27.54 -17.38 1.77
N ILE A 527 -26.95 -16.21 1.71
CA ILE A 527 -25.57 -16.00 1.28
C ILE A 527 -24.77 -15.29 2.37
N ARG A 528 -23.45 -15.48 2.31
CA ARG A 528 -22.49 -14.70 3.08
C ARG A 528 -21.55 -13.99 2.12
N LEU A 529 -21.41 -12.69 2.31
CA LEU A 529 -20.42 -11.90 1.58
C LEU A 529 -19.16 -11.75 2.46
N TYR A 530 -18.02 -12.07 1.89
CA TYR A 530 -16.71 -11.76 2.41
C TYR A 530 -16.10 -10.67 1.54
N THR A 531 -15.56 -9.62 2.16
CA THR A 531 -14.86 -8.53 1.48
C THR A 531 -13.48 -8.31 2.06
N GLY A 532 -12.57 -7.85 1.23
CA GLY A 532 -11.24 -7.41 1.64
C GLY A 532 -10.94 -6.02 1.10
N ASN A 533 -10.37 -5.17 1.94
CA ASN A 533 -10.01 -3.79 1.65
C ASN A 533 -8.69 -3.43 2.37
N ASP A 534 -8.24 -2.17 2.34
CA ASP A 534 -6.99 -1.75 2.98
C ASP A 534 -7.01 -1.82 4.51
N GLY A 535 -8.19 -1.91 5.12
CA GLY A 535 -8.37 -2.16 6.55
C GLY A 535 -8.52 -3.62 6.92
N GLY A 536 -8.51 -4.57 5.97
CA GLY A 536 -8.57 -6.00 6.26
C GLY A 536 -9.74 -6.74 5.64
N PHE A 537 -10.28 -7.71 6.37
CA PHE A 537 -11.39 -8.55 5.91
C PHE A 537 -12.63 -8.37 6.78
N PHE A 538 -13.77 -8.41 6.11
CA PHE A 538 -15.08 -8.28 6.74
C PHE A 538 -16.05 -9.32 6.16
N ARG A 539 -17.06 -9.67 6.93
CA ARG A 539 -18.11 -10.58 6.49
C ARG A 539 -19.49 -10.12 6.94
N GLN A 540 -20.50 -10.54 6.20
CA GLN A 540 -21.89 -10.34 6.58
C GLN A 540 -22.73 -11.50 6.08
N ASP A 541 -23.68 -11.96 6.90
CA ASP A 541 -24.70 -12.92 6.50
C ASP A 541 -25.93 -12.18 5.96
N SER A 542 -26.48 -12.64 4.84
CA SER A 542 -27.65 -12.03 4.24
C SER A 542 -28.91 -12.27 5.05
N HIS A 543 -29.84 -11.34 4.91
CA HIS A 543 -31.20 -11.46 5.42
C HIS A 543 -32.16 -10.81 4.41
N PRO A 544 -33.48 -11.05 4.50
CA PRO A 544 -34.42 -10.39 3.64
C PRO A 544 -34.38 -8.86 3.86
N VAL A 545 -34.00 -8.11 2.82
CA VAL A 545 -34.01 -6.64 2.83
C VAL A 545 -35.35 -6.10 2.28
N ARG A 546 -35.54 -4.77 2.32
CA ARG A 546 -36.79 -4.11 1.90
C ARG A 546 -37.30 -4.49 0.52
N SER A 547 -36.44 -4.89 -0.39
CA SER A 547 -36.79 -5.35 -1.73
C SER A 547 -37.34 -6.77 -1.79
N GLY A 548 -37.38 -7.50 -0.66
CA GLY A 548 -37.78 -8.91 -0.60
C GLY A 548 -36.68 -9.87 -1.09
N ARG A 549 -35.49 -9.37 -1.44
CA ARG A 549 -34.28 -10.16 -1.78
C ARG A 549 -33.46 -10.43 -0.53
N ASP A 550 -32.60 -11.41 -0.61
CA ASP A 550 -31.50 -11.53 0.36
C ASP A 550 -30.43 -10.46 0.07
N GLY A 551 -30.11 -9.70 1.07
CA GLY A 551 -29.16 -8.61 0.99
C GLY A 551 -28.51 -8.31 2.33
N PHE A 552 -27.88 -7.17 2.42
CA PHE A 552 -27.09 -6.77 3.58
C PHE A 552 -27.47 -5.37 4.03
N ASP A 553 -27.44 -5.13 5.33
CA ASP A 553 -27.56 -3.80 5.91
C ASP A 553 -26.18 -3.28 6.34
N GLN A 554 -26.00 -1.98 6.30
CA GLN A 554 -24.71 -1.32 6.56
C GLN A 554 -24.12 -1.54 7.96
N ASP A 555 -24.94 -1.90 8.93
CA ASP A 555 -24.58 -1.96 10.35
C ASP A 555 -24.35 -3.39 10.89
N THR A 556 -24.47 -4.41 10.04
CA THR A 556 -24.38 -5.82 10.46
C THR A 556 -23.05 -6.49 10.13
N TRP A 557 -22.05 -5.71 9.76
CA TRP A 557 -20.70 -6.19 9.46
C TRP A 557 -19.99 -6.75 10.67
N GLN A 558 -19.29 -7.86 10.45
CA GLN A 558 -18.43 -8.47 11.42
C GLN A 558 -17.00 -8.44 10.91
N ASP A 559 -16.09 -7.90 11.74
CA ASP A 559 -14.66 -7.93 11.44
C ASP A 559 -14.11 -9.36 11.46
N MET A 560 -13.11 -9.59 10.62
CA MET A 560 -12.34 -10.84 10.53
C MET A 560 -10.87 -10.60 10.84
N ASN A 561 -10.53 -9.55 11.55
CA ASN A 561 -9.22 -8.92 11.58
C ASN A 561 -8.37 -9.30 12.80
N ARG A 562 -8.56 -10.52 13.34
CA ARG A 562 -7.74 -11.07 14.43
C ARG A 562 -6.49 -11.80 13.89
N LEU A 563 -5.75 -11.14 13.03
CA LEU A 563 -4.53 -11.64 12.42
C LEU A 563 -3.44 -10.56 12.39
N ALA A 564 -2.17 -10.96 12.43
CA ALA A 564 -1.05 -10.04 12.35
C ALA A 564 -0.71 -9.76 10.88
N SER A 565 -1.53 -8.96 10.21
CA SER A 565 -1.34 -8.61 8.79
C SER A 565 -1.22 -7.11 8.53
N VAL A 566 -1.13 -6.29 9.58
CA VAL A 566 -0.89 -4.85 9.41
C VAL A 566 0.40 -4.57 8.64
N GLN A 567 0.47 -3.42 8.01
CA GLN A 567 1.54 -2.97 7.13
C GLN A 567 2.35 -1.85 7.80
N PRO A 568 3.23 -2.17 8.78
CA PRO A 568 3.99 -1.14 9.46
C PRO A 568 5.10 -0.59 8.56
N TYR A 569 5.19 0.73 8.48
CA TYR A 569 6.34 1.44 7.94
C TYR A 569 7.44 1.59 8.98
N ARG A 570 7.05 1.91 10.23
CA ARG A 570 7.97 2.08 11.34
C ARG A 570 7.39 1.48 12.62
N VAL A 571 8.30 1.08 13.49
CA VAL A 571 7.97 0.51 14.79
C VAL A 571 9.00 0.94 15.83
N ALA A 572 8.54 1.17 17.05
CA ALA A 572 9.43 1.40 18.17
C ALA A 572 8.95 0.60 19.40
N ARG A 573 9.90 0.05 20.16
CA ARG A 573 9.62 -0.60 21.43
C ARG A 573 9.81 0.40 22.57
N LYS A 574 8.77 0.57 23.41
CA LYS A 574 8.78 1.45 24.57
C LYS A 574 9.53 0.78 25.75
N PRO A 575 10.02 1.57 26.71
CA PRO A 575 10.71 1.04 27.89
C PRO A 575 9.87 0.08 28.74
N ASP A 576 8.54 0.24 28.75
CA ASP A 576 7.58 -0.63 29.45
C ASP A 576 7.30 -1.94 28.71
N GLY A 577 7.85 -2.13 27.53
CA GLY A 577 7.70 -3.32 26.70
C GLY A 577 6.56 -3.27 25.71
N GLU A 578 5.79 -2.20 25.65
CA GLU A 578 4.82 -1.97 24.60
C GLU A 578 5.51 -1.55 23.28
N TYR A 579 4.77 -1.65 22.20
CA TYR A 579 5.19 -1.30 20.85
C TYR A 579 4.36 -0.14 20.32
N ILE A 580 5.00 0.77 19.61
CA ILE A 580 4.35 1.84 18.85
C ILE A 580 4.46 1.46 17.38
N THR A 581 3.41 1.68 16.62
CA THR A 581 3.37 1.43 15.18
C THR A 581 2.94 2.67 14.41
N ALA A 582 3.52 2.80 13.22
CA ALA A 582 3.05 3.69 12.17
C ALA A 582 2.74 2.80 10.95
N LEU A 583 1.49 2.80 10.52
CA LEU A 583 0.93 1.81 9.61
C LEU A 583 0.42 2.47 8.32
N GLN A 584 0.65 1.81 7.20
CA GLN A 584 0.02 2.19 5.95
C GLN A 584 -1.51 2.14 6.08
N ASP A 585 -2.21 3.16 5.60
CA ASP A 585 -3.68 3.33 5.53
C ASP A 585 -4.41 3.19 6.86
N ASN A 586 -3.71 2.81 7.92
CA ASN A 586 -4.27 2.37 9.18
C ASN A 586 -3.73 3.14 10.38
N GLY A 587 -3.19 4.33 10.17
CA GLY A 587 -2.79 5.26 11.21
C GLY A 587 -1.60 4.82 12.03
N GLY A 588 -1.54 5.32 13.25
CA GLY A 588 -0.52 5.00 14.24
C GLY A 588 -1.12 4.73 15.61
N GLY A 589 -0.47 3.87 16.39
CA GLY A 589 -0.96 3.48 17.69
C GLY A 589 0.04 2.70 18.50
N PHE A 590 -0.43 2.06 19.54
CA PHE A 590 0.40 1.27 20.45
C PHE A 590 -0.30 -0.03 20.86
N PHE A 591 0.49 -1.06 21.21
CA PHE A 591 -0.04 -2.34 21.65
C PHE A 591 0.93 -3.08 22.58
N LYS A 592 0.38 -4.01 23.35
CA LYS A 592 1.15 -5.00 24.11
C LYS A 592 1.34 -6.26 23.27
N GLU A 593 2.43 -6.97 23.53
CA GLU A 593 2.68 -8.26 22.90
C GLU A 593 1.44 -9.18 22.92
N GLY A 594 1.08 -9.70 21.76
CA GLY A 594 -0.11 -10.55 21.59
C GLY A 594 -1.45 -9.80 21.61
N GLY A 595 -1.43 -8.48 21.78
CA GLY A 595 -2.63 -7.66 21.86
C GLY A 595 -3.04 -7.05 20.52
N THR A 596 -4.06 -6.21 20.61
CA THR A 596 -4.60 -5.40 19.52
C THR A 596 -3.98 -4.01 19.58
N ASN A 597 -3.67 -3.43 18.41
CA ASN A 597 -3.19 -2.06 18.33
C ASN A 597 -4.30 -1.08 18.70
N THR A 598 -4.02 -0.18 19.64
CA THR A 598 -4.92 0.92 19.98
C THR A 598 -4.51 2.12 19.14
N LEU A 599 -5.36 2.52 18.19
CA LEU A 599 -5.09 3.65 17.33
C LEU A 599 -5.14 4.97 18.12
N VAL A 600 -4.26 5.86 17.75
CA VAL A 600 -4.15 7.23 18.28
C VAL A 600 -4.26 8.27 17.17
N THR A 601 -3.87 7.88 15.96
CA THR A 601 -3.98 8.67 14.73
C THR A 601 -4.60 7.84 13.62
N SER A 602 -5.12 8.47 12.58
CA SER A 602 -5.66 7.82 11.38
C SER A 602 -4.85 8.21 10.14
N GLY A 603 -5.21 7.64 8.98
CA GLY A 603 -4.50 7.83 7.71
C GLY A 603 -3.20 7.03 7.65
N ASP A 604 -2.25 7.44 6.82
CA ASP A 604 -0.95 6.80 6.71
C ASP A 604 -0.01 7.23 7.83
N GLY A 605 0.24 6.33 8.78
CA GLY A 605 1.28 6.53 9.78
C GLY A 605 2.66 6.26 9.19
N VAL A 606 3.59 7.20 9.29
CA VAL A 606 4.91 7.10 8.63
C VAL A 606 6.03 6.84 9.61
N PHE A 607 6.11 7.55 10.73
CA PHE A 607 7.17 7.36 11.74
C PHE A 607 6.59 7.13 13.13
N ALA A 608 7.31 6.33 13.92
CA ALA A 608 7.04 6.06 15.32
C ALA A 608 8.36 6.20 16.11
N LEU A 609 8.39 7.08 17.11
CA LEU A 609 9.59 7.34 17.90
C LEU A 609 9.27 7.18 19.40
N ALA A 610 9.95 6.27 20.06
CA ALA A 610 9.83 6.03 21.50
C ALA A 610 10.88 6.82 22.28
N THR A 611 10.47 7.46 23.38
CA THR A 611 11.39 8.11 24.31
C THR A 611 11.72 7.19 25.50
N SER A 612 12.53 7.65 26.43
CA SER A 612 12.80 6.95 27.70
C SER A 612 11.59 7.00 28.67
N ASN A 613 10.66 7.93 28.46
CA ASN A 613 9.40 7.99 29.19
C ASN A 613 8.33 7.20 28.42
N PRO A 614 7.78 6.09 28.96
CA PRO A 614 6.79 5.27 28.26
C PRO A 614 5.49 6.01 27.93
N ASP A 615 5.16 7.08 28.63
CA ASP A 615 3.98 7.89 28.37
C ASP A 615 4.21 8.97 27.29
N THR A 616 5.48 9.20 26.89
CA THR A 616 5.86 10.21 25.90
C THR A 616 6.41 9.54 24.65
N TRP A 617 5.78 9.75 23.52
CA TRP A 617 6.22 9.24 22.23
C TRP A 617 5.63 10.03 21.07
N TYR A 618 6.16 9.82 19.88
CA TYR A 618 5.79 10.57 18.69
C TYR A 618 5.25 9.64 17.63
N LEU A 619 4.28 10.14 16.87
CA LEU A 619 3.78 9.56 15.63
C LEU A 619 3.83 10.61 14.54
N SER A 620 4.05 10.16 13.32
CA SER A 620 3.89 11.03 12.16
C SER A 620 2.93 10.43 11.13
N ALA A 621 2.42 11.28 10.27
CA ALA A 621 1.74 10.90 9.05
C ALA A 621 2.49 11.45 7.83
N GLN A 622 1.92 11.18 6.66
CA GLN A 622 2.42 11.68 5.39
C GLN A 622 2.58 13.21 5.41
N GLY A 623 3.51 13.72 4.58
CA GLY A 623 3.75 15.15 4.49
C GLY A 623 4.45 15.77 5.69
N ALA A 624 5.13 14.96 6.51
CA ALA A 624 5.82 15.37 7.74
C ALA A 624 4.90 15.87 8.85
N ILE A 625 3.63 15.52 8.84
CA ILE A 625 2.75 15.75 9.99
C ILE A 625 3.34 14.98 11.17
N LEU A 626 3.55 15.66 12.29
CA LEU A 626 4.14 15.09 13.50
C LEU A 626 3.28 15.40 14.71
N TRP A 627 2.98 14.38 15.47
CA TRP A 627 2.26 14.46 16.74
C TRP A 627 3.07 13.93 17.89
N ILE A 628 2.82 14.46 19.07
CA ILE A 628 3.33 13.96 20.34
C ILE A 628 2.19 13.64 21.29
N THR A 629 2.32 12.55 22.02
CA THR A 629 1.58 12.32 23.26
C THR A 629 2.52 12.39 24.45
N GLN A 630 2.00 12.79 25.61
CA GLN A 630 2.72 12.82 26.90
C GLN A 630 1.90 12.16 28.02
N ASP A 631 0.83 11.47 27.68
CA ASP A 631 -0.12 10.83 28.57
C ASP A 631 -0.58 9.46 28.07
N HIS A 632 0.33 8.75 27.42
CA HIS A 632 0.09 7.40 26.92
C HIS A 632 -1.01 7.33 25.84
N GLY A 633 -0.99 8.25 24.88
CA GLY A 633 -1.95 8.27 23.76
C GLY A 633 -3.34 8.80 24.10
N LYS A 634 -3.60 9.27 25.31
CA LYS A 634 -4.91 9.82 25.67
C LYS A 634 -5.19 11.15 25.01
N THR A 635 -4.13 11.94 24.84
CA THR A 635 -4.16 13.19 24.09
C THR A 635 -2.97 13.24 23.14
N ILE A 636 -3.16 13.93 22.04
CA ILE A 636 -2.09 14.22 21.07
C ILE A 636 -2.04 15.72 20.83
N ARG A 637 -0.85 16.20 20.49
CA ARG A 637 -0.58 17.59 20.15
C ARG A 637 0.28 17.65 18.90
N ASP A 638 -0.06 18.55 17.99
CA ASP A 638 0.72 18.80 16.80
C ASP A 638 2.10 19.38 17.14
N LEU A 639 3.09 18.89 16.41
CA LEU A 639 4.48 19.31 16.56
C LEU A 639 5.19 19.44 15.21
N GLN A 640 4.43 19.48 14.12
CA GLN A 640 4.99 19.37 12.78
C GLN A 640 5.95 20.51 12.45
N PRO A 641 7.07 20.20 11.75
CA PRO A 641 7.95 21.21 11.19
C PRO A 641 7.33 21.88 9.97
N ASP A 642 7.73 23.13 9.67
CA ASP A 642 7.33 23.87 8.48
C ASP A 642 8.34 23.58 7.33
N LEU A 643 8.33 22.35 6.83
CA LEU A 643 9.25 21.90 5.80
C LEU A 643 8.85 22.40 4.41
N VAL A 644 9.85 22.74 3.61
CA VAL A 644 9.66 23.09 2.19
C VAL A 644 9.38 21.83 1.38
N ALA A 645 8.20 21.74 0.78
CA ALA A 645 7.78 20.64 -0.07
C ALA A 645 7.99 19.24 0.56
N PRO A 646 7.37 18.97 1.70
CA PRO A 646 7.47 17.68 2.33
C PRO A 646 6.96 16.59 1.41
N GLN A 647 7.60 15.42 1.50
CA GLN A 647 7.20 14.22 0.77
C GLN A 647 6.29 13.36 1.63
N PHE A 648 5.66 12.36 1.03
CA PHE A 648 4.88 11.36 1.77
C PHE A 648 5.66 10.82 2.96
N THR A 649 6.89 10.35 2.73
CA THR A 649 7.79 9.80 3.76
C THR A 649 8.94 10.75 4.10
N SER A 650 8.68 12.05 4.27
CA SER A 650 9.71 12.99 4.73
C SER A 650 10.33 12.51 6.03
N PRO A 651 11.66 12.26 6.09
CA PRO A 651 12.26 11.63 7.25
C PRO A 651 12.23 12.53 8.48
N ILE A 652 11.86 11.93 9.61
CA ILE A 652 11.89 12.55 10.93
C ILE A 652 12.62 11.59 11.88
N VAL A 653 13.64 12.08 12.56
CA VAL A 653 14.47 11.28 13.46
C VAL A 653 14.68 11.99 14.79
N MET A 654 14.95 11.20 15.83
CA MET A 654 15.27 11.68 17.16
C MET A 654 16.69 11.28 17.51
N ASP A 655 17.48 12.20 18.05
CA ASP A 655 18.84 11.93 18.49
C ASP A 655 18.85 10.89 19.63
N PRO A 656 19.50 9.74 19.44
CA PRO A 656 19.56 8.72 20.47
C PRO A 656 20.34 9.15 21.72
N THR A 657 21.07 10.27 21.66
CA THR A 657 21.84 10.82 22.79
C THR A 657 21.13 11.98 23.50
N ASP A 658 20.16 12.63 22.84
CA ASP A 658 19.32 13.70 23.39
C ASP A 658 17.91 13.63 22.81
N GLU A 659 16.96 13.07 23.54
CA GLU A 659 15.57 12.91 23.11
C GLU A 659 14.81 14.24 22.88
N ASN A 660 15.38 15.38 23.26
CA ASN A 660 14.82 16.69 22.94
C ASN A 660 15.26 17.18 21.55
N HIS A 661 16.27 16.54 20.94
CA HIS A 661 16.76 16.88 19.63
C HIS A 661 16.06 16.05 18.57
N LEU A 662 15.18 16.69 17.82
CA LEU A 662 14.49 16.12 16.66
C LEU A 662 14.97 16.82 15.39
N VAL A 663 15.13 16.06 14.34
CA VAL A 663 15.49 16.55 13.01
C VAL A 663 14.48 16.01 11.99
N ALA A 664 14.04 16.91 11.13
CA ALA A 664 13.12 16.59 10.03
C ALA A 664 13.63 17.16 8.72
N ALA A 665 13.38 16.49 7.62
CA ALA A 665 13.93 16.92 6.34
C ALA A 665 12.97 16.68 5.15
N ALA A 666 13.02 17.64 4.21
CA ALA A 666 12.38 17.57 2.89
C ALA A 666 13.31 18.19 1.84
N GLN A 667 12.98 19.36 1.27
CA GLN A 667 13.97 20.16 0.50
C GLN A 667 14.90 20.96 1.43
N ASP A 668 14.47 21.15 2.64
CA ASP A 668 15.25 21.75 3.74
C ASP A 668 15.40 20.77 4.90
N VAL A 669 16.24 21.10 5.85
CA VAL A 669 16.37 20.40 7.12
C VAL A 669 16.03 21.35 8.24
N GLN A 670 15.17 20.91 9.14
CA GLN A 670 14.78 21.66 10.34
C GLN A 670 15.09 20.86 11.59
N GLU A 671 15.50 21.56 12.63
CA GLU A 671 15.88 20.98 13.91
C GLU A 671 15.18 21.68 15.06
N THR A 672 14.77 20.93 16.07
CA THR A 672 14.36 21.45 17.39
C THR A 672 15.15 20.74 18.49
N VAL A 673 15.49 21.47 19.55
CA VAL A 673 16.15 20.93 20.75
C VAL A 673 15.26 21.00 21.97
N LEU A 674 14.00 21.25 21.76
CA LEU A 674 13.00 21.41 22.84
C LEU A 674 12.17 20.13 23.05
N GLY A 675 12.19 19.19 22.09
CA GLY A 675 11.49 17.93 22.18
C GLY A 675 10.00 18.10 22.56
N PRO A 676 9.57 17.49 23.67
CA PRO A 676 8.19 17.64 24.14
C PRO A 676 7.75 19.06 24.50
N LYS A 677 8.69 19.98 24.64
CA LYS A 677 8.43 21.40 24.98
C LYS A 677 8.34 22.29 23.75
N THR A 678 8.55 21.75 22.55
CA THR A 678 8.36 22.48 21.30
C THR A 678 6.94 23.08 21.27
N THR A 679 6.84 24.36 20.97
CA THR A 679 5.57 25.07 20.92
C THR A 679 5.04 25.15 19.49
N THR A 680 3.73 25.19 19.39
CA THR A 680 3.03 25.33 18.13
C THR A 680 2.00 26.44 18.24
N THR A 681 1.80 27.19 17.17
CA THR A 681 0.73 28.18 17.07
C THR A 681 -0.19 27.79 15.93
N LEU A 682 -1.50 28.00 16.15
CA LEU A 682 -2.46 27.89 15.07
C LEU A 682 -2.35 29.15 14.21
N ASP A 683 -2.05 29.00 12.94
CA ASP A 683 -2.16 30.09 11.98
C ASP A 683 -3.66 30.43 11.79
N PRO A 684 -4.12 31.61 12.20
CA PRO A 684 -5.53 31.95 12.12
C PRO A 684 -6.03 32.21 10.70
N VAL A 685 -5.10 32.35 9.73
CA VAL A 685 -5.44 32.61 8.34
C VAL A 685 -5.51 31.28 7.55
N LEU A 686 -4.53 30.40 7.79
CA LEU A 686 -4.42 29.12 7.07
C LEU A 686 -5.07 27.98 7.84
N TYR A 687 -5.47 28.18 9.10
CA TYR A 687 -5.96 27.13 10.01
C TYR A 687 -4.99 25.93 10.14
N THR A 688 -3.72 26.17 9.88
CA THR A 688 -2.64 25.18 10.04
C THR A 688 -1.92 25.40 11.34
N VAL A 689 -1.50 24.30 11.95
CA VAL A 689 -0.62 24.37 13.11
C VAL A 689 0.81 24.57 12.63
N VAL A 690 1.41 25.69 12.99
CA VAL A 690 2.80 25.98 12.66
C VAL A 690 3.64 25.81 13.93
N ALA A 691 4.67 25.00 13.84
CA ALA A 691 5.65 24.87 14.92
C ALA A 691 6.59 26.06 14.89
N THR A 692 6.65 26.81 16.00
CA THR A 692 7.44 28.05 16.08
C THR A 692 8.89 27.82 16.51
N ASP A 693 9.22 26.64 17.04
CA ASP A 693 10.51 26.31 17.63
C ASP A 693 11.37 25.34 16.79
N TRP A 694 10.98 25.11 15.56
CA TRP A 694 11.84 24.46 14.58
C TRP A 694 12.68 25.51 13.86
N ALA A 695 14.00 25.29 13.83
CA ALA A 695 14.93 26.16 13.14
C ALA A 695 15.40 25.49 11.84
N SER A 696 15.27 26.19 10.72
CA SER A 696 15.88 25.74 9.46
C SER A 696 17.38 25.73 9.60
N SER A 697 17.99 24.54 9.50
CA SER A 697 19.43 24.35 9.61
C SER A 697 20.12 24.21 8.26
N PHE A 698 19.38 23.86 7.22
CA PHE A 698 19.91 23.65 5.88
C PHE A 698 18.81 23.80 4.82
N ASP A 699 19.13 24.45 3.72
CA ASP A 699 18.34 24.45 2.48
C ASP A 699 19.14 23.73 1.39
N ALA A 700 18.64 22.59 0.97
CA ALA A 700 19.27 21.80 -0.08
C ALA A 700 19.25 22.50 -1.46
N GLY A 701 18.35 23.43 -1.65
CA GLY A 701 18.30 24.32 -2.79
C GLY A 701 18.07 23.63 -4.13
N ALA A 702 18.43 24.34 -5.19
CA ALA A 702 18.38 23.83 -6.55
C ALA A 702 19.56 22.87 -6.80
N SER A 703 19.28 21.72 -7.42
CA SER A 703 20.33 20.83 -7.90
C SER A 703 20.94 21.36 -9.21
N PRO A 704 22.15 20.92 -9.59
CA PRO A 704 22.72 21.27 -10.89
C PRO A 704 22.03 20.56 -12.07
N TYR A 705 21.07 19.67 -11.78
CA TYR A 705 20.44 18.81 -12.76
C TYR A 705 19.13 19.41 -13.25
N LYS A 706 18.68 18.99 -14.44
CA LYS A 706 17.45 19.45 -15.05
C LYS A 706 16.51 18.30 -15.36
N THR A 707 15.22 18.54 -15.21
CA THR A 707 14.19 17.63 -15.67
C THR A 707 14.21 17.51 -17.21
N ALA A 708 13.55 16.49 -17.75
CA ALA A 708 13.38 16.35 -19.21
C ALA A 708 12.71 17.60 -19.85
N ALA A 709 11.90 18.33 -19.10
CA ALA A 709 11.28 19.58 -19.54
C ALA A 709 12.21 20.82 -19.39
N GLY A 710 13.45 20.61 -18.96
CA GLY A 710 14.46 21.68 -18.80
C GLY A 710 14.38 22.49 -17.51
N ALA A 711 13.43 22.19 -16.61
CA ALA A 711 13.34 22.81 -15.30
C ALA A 711 14.47 22.32 -14.37
N VAL A 712 14.97 23.20 -13.50
CA VAL A 712 15.98 22.83 -12.51
C VAL A 712 15.36 21.89 -11.48
N ALA A 713 15.94 20.70 -11.32
CA ALA A 713 15.52 19.76 -10.32
C ALA A 713 15.89 20.25 -8.90
N LYS A 714 15.08 19.88 -7.93
CA LYS A 714 15.36 20.16 -6.53
C LYS A 714 15.93 18.92 -5.84
N TRP A 715 16.81 19.13 -4.89
CA TRP A 715 17.22 18.09 -3.97
C TRP A 715 16.06 17.79 -3.01
N THR A 716 15.88 16.52 -2.71
CA THR A 716 14.83 16.05 -1.79
C THR A 716 15.43 15.02 -0.85
N SER A 717 15.18 15.17 0.43
CA SER A 717 15.64 14.23 1.45
C SER A 717 14.97 12.87 1.30
N GLN A 718 15.77 11.81 1.39
CA GLN A 718 15.32 10.42 1.30
C GLN A 718 15.48 9.70 2.64
N ALA A 719 16.59 9.97 3.32
CA ALA A 719 16.92 9.36 4.61
C ALA A 719 17.74 10.33 5.45
N LEU A 720 17.61 10.21 6.75
CA LEU A 720 18.19 11.12 7.73
C LEU A 720 18.65 10.31 8.93
N ASP A 721 19.80 10.70 9.50
CA ASP A 721 20.20 10.22 10.83
C ASP A 721 20.92 11.33 11.61
N VAL A 722 20.78 11.28 12.92
CA VAL A 722 21.33 12.27 13.85
C VAL A 722 21.99 11.59 15.04
N ARG A 723 23.13 12.12 15.45
CA ARG A 723 23.82 11.69 16.67
C ARG A 723 24.60 12.84 17.31
N GLY A 724 24.10 13.34 18.41
CA GLY A 724 24.66 14.54 19.05
C GLY A 724 24.54 15.74 18.10
N ALA A 725 25.72 16.34 17.79
CA ALA A 725 25.77 17.45 16.84
C ALA A 725 25.89 16.99 15.37
N ALA A 726 26.10 15.71 15.11
CA ALA A 726 26.29 15.20 13.76
C ALA A 726 24.94 14.86 13.12
N VAL A 727 24.69 15.41 11.95
CA VAL A 727 23.51 15.11 11.14
C VAL A 727 23.94 14.74 9.73
N TYR A 728 23.35 13.68 9.19
CA TYR A 728 23.51 13.28 7.79
C TYR A 728 22.15 13.23 7.11
N ASN A 729 22.05 13.91 5.99
CA ASN A 729 20.86 13.96 5.15
C ASN A 729 21.19 13.38 3.77
N ALA A 730 20.67 12.22 3.48
CA ALA A 730 20.75 11.63 2.16
C ALA A 730 19.71 12.27 1.24
N MET A 731 20.15 12.79 0.12
CA MET A 731 19.33 13.55 -0.81
C MET A 731 19.32 12.93 -2.20
N CYS A 732 18.25 13.14 -2.91
CA CYS A 732 18.10 12.74 -4.29
C CYS A 732 17.51 13.86 -5.14
N ALA A 733 18.09 14.06 -6.31
CA ALA A 733 17.51 14.84 -7.37
C ALA A 733 17.02 13.92 -8.49
N LEU A 734 15.83 14.17 -8.99
CA LEU A 734 15.19 13.39 -10.06
C LEU A 734 14.87 11.93 -9.69
N CYS A 735 14.91 11.53 -8.43
CA CYS A 735 14.57 10.18 -8.01
C CYS A 735 13.15 9.76 -8.41
N ARG A 736 12.24 10.71 -8.49
CA ARG A 736 10.85 10.48 -8.95
C ARG A 736 10.67 10.65 -10.44
N ASN A 737 11.56 11.38 -11.10
CA ASN A 737 11.44 11.72 -12.54
C ASN A 737 12.25 10.80 -13.44
N ALA A 738 12.94 9.83 -12.89
CA ALA A 738 13.80 8.90 -13.63
C ALA A 738 13.02 7.75 -14.28
N LEU A 739 11.77 8.01 -14.64
CA LEU A 739 10.90 7.09 -15.35
C LEU A 739 11.46 6.80 -16.73
N GLY A 740 12.17 5.68 -16.81
CA GLY A 740 12.76 5.23 -18.06
C GLY A 740 14.24 5.52 -18.23
N ASP A 741 14.85 6.41 -17.44
CA ASP A 741 16.29 6.68 -17.52
C ASP A 741 16.94 6.83 -16.15
N PRO A 742 17.48 5.73 -15.58
CA PRO A 742 18.19 5.76 -14.29
C PRO A 742 19.45 6.61 -14.31
N THR A 743 19.97 6.99 -15.46
CA THR A 743 21.10 7.91 -15.55
C THR A 743 20.75 9.32 -15.11
N LEU A 744 19.45 9.63 -14.97
CA LEU A 744 18.96 10.91 -14.48
C LEU A 744 18.88 10.98 -12.94
N ILE A 745 18.94 9.84 -12.23
CA ILE A 745 18.95 9.85 -10.77
C ILE A 745 20.29 10.34 -10.27
N HIS A 746 20.27 11.31 -9.38
CA HIS A 746 21.46 11.80 -8.72
C HIS A 746 21.26 11.77 -7.21
N THR A 747 22.16 11.11 -6.52
CA THR A 747 22.15 10.99 -5.07
C THR A 747 23.40 11.59 -4.47
N THR A 748 23.24 12.18 -3.29
CA THR A 748 24.36 12.72 -2.51
C THR A 748 24.01 12.70 -1.03
N VAL A 749 24.96 13.04 -0.20
CA VAL A 749 24.79 13.20 1.23
C VAL A 749 25.23 14.61 1.62
N SER A 750 24.39 15.31 2.37
CA SER A 750 24.77 16.55 3.04
C SER A 750 24.94 16.29 4.53
N THR A 751 25.88 16.98 5.13
CA THR A 751 26.21 16.81 6.56
C THR A 751 26.77 18.09 7.16
N ASN A 752 26.63 18.21 8.47
CA ASN A 752 27.26 19.26 9.26
C ASN A 752 28.56 18.80 9.94
N VAL A 753 28.98 17.56 9.71
CA VAL A 753 30.20 16.98 10.32
C VAL A 753 31.44 17.65 9.78
N GLY A 754 32.33 18.04 10.68
CA GLY A 754 33.61 18.71 10.34
C GLY A 754 33.55 20.23 10.39
N LYS A 755 32.42 20.86 10.63
CA LYS A 755 32.30 22.32 10.81
C LYS A 755 32.40 22.70 12.28
N ALA A 756 33.40 23.51 12.58
CA ALA A 756 33.66 23.95 13.96
C ALA A 756 32.58 24.92 14.47
N GLY A 757 32.16 24.74 15.71
CA GLY A 757 31.20 25.63 16.38
C GLY A 757 29.73 25.40 16.06
N CYS A 758 29.43 24.43 15.23
CA CYS A 758 28.08 24.01 14.90
C CYS A 758 27.54 23.04 15.96
N THR A 759 26.39 23.37 16.51
CA THR A 759 25.67 22.54 17.50
C THR A 759 24.17 22.60 17.18
N PRO A 760 23.36 21.68 17.68
CA PRO A 760 21.89 21.72 17.42
C PRO A 760 21.24 23.05 17.82
N LYS A 761 21.77 23.71 18.87
CA LYS A 761 21.30 25.04 19.33
C LYS A 761 21.85 26.22 18.49
N LYS A 762 22.82 25.97 17.63
CA LYS A 762 23.45 26.93 16.72
C LYS A 762 23.47 26.40 15.30
N ALA A 763 22.45 25.63 14.94
CA ALA A 763 22.26 25.14 13.60
C ALA A 763 22.05 26.33 12.64
N SER A 764 22.80 26.34 11.55
CA SER A 764 22.69 27.34 10.48
C SER A 764 23.15 26.72 9.17
N ALA A 765 22.77 27.33 8.07
CA ALA A 765 23.16 26.89 6.72
C ALA A 765 24.69 26.81 6.54
N ASP A 766 25.45 27.68 7.22
CA ASP A 766 26.91 27.68 7.17
C ASP A 766 27.56 26.44 7.82
N CYS A 767 26.78 25.70 8.62
CA CYS A 767 27.23 24.46 9.23
C CYS A 767 27.23 23.27 8.28
N TRP A 768 26.53 23.37 7.17
CA TRP A 768 26.32 22.26 6.26
C TRP A 768 27.23 22.32 5.03
N HIS A 769 27.53 21.16 4.49
CA HIS A 769 28.14 20.99 3.18
C HIS A 769 27.61 19.71 2.51
N THR A 770 27.57 19.74 1.21
CA THR A 770 27.26 18.55 0.43
C THR A 770 28.56 17.80 0.17
N ALA A 771 28.63 16.56 0.61
CA ALA A 771 29.77 15.69 0.44
C ALA A 771 29.96 15.29 -1.03
N ALA A 772 31.17 14.96 -1.44
CA ALA A 772 31.44 14.60 -2.84
C ALA A 772 30.78 13.28 -3.26
N GLY A 773 30.49 12.38 -2.32
CA GLY A 773 29.78 11.12 -2.59
C GLY A 773 30.48 10.20 -3.58
N LYS A 774 31.81 10.29 -3.70
CA LYS A 774 32.55 9.48 -4.67
C LYS A 774 32.39 8.00 -4.40
N GLY A 775 32.03 7.24 -5.42
CA GLY A 775 31.75 5.81 -5.31
C GLY A 775 30.28 5.47 -5.00
N LEU A 776 29.45 6.48 -4.65
CA LEU A 776 28.03 6.27 -4.46
C LEU A 776 27.33 6.08 -5.81
N PRO A 777 26.58 5.00 -6.02
CA PRO A 777 25.84 4.82 -7.27
C PRO A 777 24.63 5.77 -7.34
N HIS A 778 24.15 6.02 -8.54
CA HIS A 778 22.98 6.84 -8.81
C HIS A 778 21.67 6.09 -8.55
N VAL A 779 21.41 5.77 -7.30
CA VAL A 779 20.20 5.08 -6.82
C VAL A 779 19.71 5.72 -5.54
N ALA A 780 18.42 5.59 -5.23
CA ALA A 780 17.86 6.17 -4.01
C ALA A 780 18.47 5.53 -2.75
N ILE A 781 18.84 6.37 -1.81
CA ILE A 781 19.31 5.94 -0.47
C ILE A 781 18.06 5.71 0.39
N GLN A 782 17.96 4.54 1.01
CA GLN A 782 16.80 4.17 1.82
C GLN A 782 17.00 4.47 3.31
N ALA A 783 18.22 4.31 3.81
CA ALA A 783 18.55 4.63 5.19
C ALA A 783 19.99 5.10 5.31
N VAL A 784 20.23 5.84 6.37
CA VAL A 784 21.55 6.31 6.83
C VAL A 784 21.72 5.87 8.27
N ALA A 785 22.92 5.43 8.65
CA ALA A 785 23.26 5.13 10.03
C ALA A 785 24.63 5.69 10.39
N ILE A 786 24.70 6.57 11.37
CA ILE A 786 25.95 7.13 11.91
C ILE A 786 26.61 6.10 12.83
N ASP A 787 27.90 5.88 12.65
CA ASP A 787 28.65 5.04 13.57
C ASP A 787 28.68 5.65 14.99
N PRO A 788 28.24 4.90 16.02
CA PRO A 788 28.18 5.42 17.37
C PRO A 788 29.53 5.77 18.00
N THR A 789 30.63 5.31 17.40
CA THR A 789 32.00 5.53 17.90
C THR A 789 32.82 6.52 17.09
N ASP A 790 32.35 6.80 15.85
CA ASP A 790 33.05 7.76 14.96
C ASP A 790 32.00 8.42 14.03
N VAL A 791 31.62 9.64 14.33
CA VAL A 791 30.59 10.38 13.56
C VAL A 791 31.02 10.71 12.12
N LYS A 792 32.28 10.52 11.73
CA LYS A 792 32.72 10.61 10.33
C LYS A 792 32.40 9.34 9.54
N THR A 793 32.16 8.25 10.25
CA THR A 793 31.79 6.98 9.62
C THR A 793 30.27 6.89 9.51
N VAL A 794 29.78 6.73 8.30
CA VAL A 794 28.36 6.63 7.98
C VAL A 794 28.11 5.48 7.01
N TYR A 795 27.06 4.72 7.29
CA TYR A 795 26.56 3.63 6.45
C TYR A 795 25.30 4.07 5.74
N VAL A 796 25.14 3.64 4.49
CA VAL A 796 23.91 3.88 3.72
C VAL A 796 23.42 2.59 3.10
N THR A 797 22.10 2.45 3.04
CA THR A 797 21.43 1.39 2.27
C THR A 797 20.82 1.96 1.01
N LEU A 798 20.75 1.11 -0.02
CA LEU A 798 20.38 1.52 -1.36
C LEU A 798 19.19 0.71 -1.89
N ASN A 799 18.33 1.39 -2.60
CA ASN A 799 17.21 0.79 -3.27
C ASN A 799 17.62 0.26 -4.66
N GLU A 800 17.96 -1.01 -4.73
CA GLU A 800 18.28 -1.65 -6.01
C GLU A 800 17.08 -1.63 -6.97
N ASN A 801 15.87 -1.67 -6.42
CA ASN A 801 14.64 -1.71 -7.22
C ASN A 801 14.25 -0.37 -7.84
N SER A 802 14.81 0.76 -7.42
CA SER A 802 14.60 2.02 -8.15
C SER A 802 15.08 1.92 -9.59
N ASN A 803 15.85 0.88 -9.90
CA ASN A 803 16.32 0.54 -11.23
C ASN A 803 15.55 -0.64 -11.85
N ILE A 804 14.66 -1.30 -11.11
CA ILE A 804 13.81 -2.35 -11.65
C ILE A 804 12.81 -1.68 -12.57
N GLY A 805 12.88 -2.02 -13.74
CA GLY A 805 11.94 -1.54 -14.71
C GLY A 805 12.60 -0.68 -15.78
N TYR A 806 13.79 -0.09 -15.59
CA TYR A 806 14.25 0.99 -16.46
C TYR A 806 15.52 0.75 -17.23
N ASP A 807 16.44 -0.10 -16.78
CA ASP A 807 17.67 -0.29 -17.53
C ASP A 807 18.13 -1.76 -17.55
N LYS A 808 18.55 -2.21 -18.74
CA LYS A 808 19.36 -3.42 -18.91
C LYS A 808 20.74 -3.31 -18.26
N LYS A 809 21.17 -2.10 -17.96
CA LYS A 809 22.36 -1.82 -17.19
C LYS A 809 21.96 -1.61 -15.74
N VAL A 810 21.81 -2.67 -14.97
CA VAL A 810 21.77 -2.58 -13.52
C VAL A 810 23.00 -1.80 -13.09
N VAL A 811 22.80 -0.57 -12.66
CA VAL A 811 23.88 0.23 -12.15
C VAL A 811 24.24 -0.36 -10.79
N GLY A 812 25.25 -1.16 -10.77
CA GLY A 812 26.02 -1.47 -9.60
C GLY A 812 25.65 -2.70 -8.80
N GLY A 813 24.50 -3.02 -8.45
CA GLY A 813 24.19 -4.09 -7.49
C GLY A 813 24.67 -3.82 -6.05
N GLN A 814 25.19 -2.62 -5.76
CA GLN A 814 25.54 -2.18 -4.42
C GLN A 814 24.24 -1.95 -3.61
N ARG A 815 24.23 -2.45 -2.39
CA ARG A 815 23.08 -2.37 -1.48
C ARG A 815 23.41 -1.74 -0.13
N VAL A 816 24.66 -1.91 0.30
CA VAL A 816 25.16 -1.33 1.54
C VAL A 816 26.52 -0.72 1.26
N MET A 817 26.70 0.52 1.66
CA MET A 817 27.98 1.22 1.50
C MET A 817 28.39 1.92 2.78
N VAL A 818 29.67 2.21 2.91
CA VAL A 818 30.25 2.95 4.04
C VAL A 818 31.13 4.09 3.56
N SER A 819 31.03 5.21 4.24
CA SER A 819 32.02 6.29 4.20
C SER A 819 32.71 6.41 5.56
N HIS A 820 34.02 6.66 5.56
CA HIS A 820 34.80 6.94 6.76
C HIS A 820 35.26 8.39 6.85
N ASP A 821 34.85 9.24 5.96
CA ASP A 821 35.26 10.62 5.79
C ASP A 821 34.10 11.59 5.59
N ALA A 822 33.02 11.36 6.33
CA ALA A 822 31.81 12.19 6.34
C ALA A 822 31.11 12.29 4.99
N GLY A 823 31.09 11.20 4.19
CA GLY A 823 30.36 11.10 2.93
C GLY A 823 31.18 11.49 1.70
N GLU A 824 32.44 11.84 1.83
CA GLU A 824 33.30 12.21 0.69
C GLU A 824 33.60 11.02 -0.23
N HIS A 825 33.87 9.84 0.33
CA HIS A 825 34.12 8.60 -0.42
C HIS A 825 33.32 7.45 0.18
N PHE A 826 32.72 6.65 -0.68
CA PHE A 826 31.96 5.46 -0.31
C PHE A 826 32.61 4.18 -0.83
N THR A 827 32.62 3.15 0.01
CA THR A 827 33.11 1.81 -0.27
C THR A 827 31.97 0.81 -0.17
N ASP A 828 31.92 -0.13 -1.10
CA ASP A 828 30.87 -1.16 -1.17
C ASP A 828 31.08 -2.25 -0.10
N LEU A 829 30.05 -2.49 0.70
CA LEU A 829 29.99 -3.55 1.73
C LEU A 829 29.03 -4.69 1.35
N THR A 830 28.47 -4.66 0.17
CA THR A 830 27.40 -5.58 -0.26
C THR A 830 27.81 -7.06 -0.20
N GLY A 831 29.00 -7.41 -0.67
CA GLY A 831 29.49 -8.79 -0.63
C GLY A 831 28.47 -9.83 -1.09
N ASN A 832 28.19 -10.81 -0.23
CA ASN A 832 27.22 -11.90 -0.50
C ASN A 832 25.80 -11.58 -0.05
N LEU A 833 25.45 -10.35 0.28
CA LEU A 833 24.07 -9.96 0.60
C LEU A 833 23.17 -10.28 -0.62
N PRO A 834 22.06 -10.98 -0.44
CA PRO A 834 21.16 -11.33 -1.55
C PRO A 834 20.68 -10.08 -2.30
N ARG A 835 20.43 -10.23 -3.60
CA ARG A 835 19.86 -9.15 -4.39
C ARG A 835 18.44 -8.86 -3.91
N SER A 836 18.26 -7.66 -3.34
CA SER A 836 17.03 -7.20 -2.72
C SER A 836 17.21 -5.74 -2.34
N ASN A 837 16.17 -4.96 -2.24
CA ASN A 837 16.28 -3.64 -1.63
C ASN A 837 16.80 -3.79 -0.20
N ALA A 838 17.83 -3.03 0.13
CA ALA A 838 18.24 -2.82 1.52
C ALA A 838 17.51 -1.56 2.02
N ARG A 839 16.62 -1.75 2.98
CA ARG A 839 15.67 -0.71 3.40
C ARG A 839 16.10 0.06 4.61
N ASP A 840 16.77 -0.62 5.53
CA ASP A 840 17.22 0.00 6.76
C ASP A 840 18.53 -0.63 7.25
N VAL A 841 19.29 0.10 8.08
CA VAL A 841 20.56 -0.35 8.64
C VAL A 841 20.77 0.22 10.03
N LEU A 842 21.23 -0.62 10.92
CA LEU A 842 21.69 -0.18 12.24
C LEU A 842 22.98 -0.91 12.67
N LEU A 843 23.62 -0.37 13.69
CA LEU A 843 24.82 -0.96 14.29
C LEU A 843 24.52 -1.50 15.68
N ARG A 844 24.95 -2.74 15.94
CA ARG A 844 24.89 -3.37 17.25
C ARG A 844 26.18 -4.12 17.57
N ASN A 845 26.86 -3.74 18.65
CA ASN A 845 28.07 -4.44 19.13
C ASN A 845 29.12 -4.72 18.02
N GLY A 846 29.41 -3.74 17.17
CA GLY A 846 30.37 -3.87 16.07
C GLY A 846 29.88 -4.71 14.87
N GLN A 847 28.60 -4.99 14.81
CA GLN A 847 27.96 -5.63 13.66
C GLN A 847 26.98 -4.67 12.99
N LEU A 848 26.87 -4.80 11.68
CA LEU A 848 25.82 -4.22 10.88
C LEU A 848 24.61 -5.17 10.89
N ILE A 849 23.43 -4.61 11.03
CA ILE A 849 22.16 -5.32 10.82
C ILE A 849 21.40 -4.57 9.73
N VAL A 850 20.95 -5.28 8.72
CA VAL A 850 20.27 -4.70 7.55
C VAL A 850 18.93 -5.37 7.33
N ALA A 851 17.90 -4.54 7.18
CA ALA A 851 16.58 -4.93 6.73
C ALA A 851 16.52 -4.99 5.20
N THR A 852 15.87 -5.99 4.67
CA THR A 852 15.69 -6.16 3.22
C THR A 852 14.27 -6.62 2.87
N ASP A 853 13.95 -6.67 1.57
CA ASP A 853 12.72 -7.30 1.10
C ASP A 853 12.67 -8.82 1.30
N ASN A 854 13.74 -9.44 1.75
CA ASN A 854 13.85 -10.89 1.96
C ASN A 854 14.23 -11.27 3.40
N GLY A 855 14.04 -10.36 4.35
CA GLY A 855 14.34 -10.59 5.77
C GLY A 855 15.47 -9.73 6.31
N VAL A 856 16.03 -10.15 7.45
CA VAL A 856 17.08 -9.44 8.19
C VAL A 856 18.41 -10.17 8.11
N PHE A 857 19.47 -9.42 7.81
CA PHE A 857 20.83 -9.93 7.66
C PHE A 857 21.80 -9.17 8.56
N THR A 858 22.89 -9.84 8.93
CA THR A 858 23.96 -9.24 9.74
C THR A 858 25.33 -9.56 9.17
N ALA A 859 26.27 -8.63 9.35
CA ALA A 859 27.66 -8.77 8.97
C ALA A 859 28.55 -8.06 9.99
N PRO A 860 29.86 -8.38 10.06
CA PRO A 860 30.84 -7.53 10.74
C PRO A 860 30.80 -6.09 10.18
N ARG A 861 31.21 -5.10 10.95
CA ARG A 861 31.26 -3.68 10.55
C ARG A 861 31.98 -3.44 9.21
N ALA A 862 32.98 -4.27 8.88
CA ALA A 862 33.69 -4.22 7.61
C ALA A 862 32.87 -4.77 6.42
N GLY A 863 31.64 -5.30 6.64
CA GLY A 863 30.80 -5.85 5.60
C GLY A 863 31.31 -7.14 4.96
N GLY A 864 30.86 -7.40 3.76
CA GLY A 864 31.37 -8.41 2.84
C GLY A 864 30.89 -9.85 3.08
N ARG A 865 30.65 -10.27 4.31
CA ARG A 865 30.09 -11.59 4.66
C ARG A 865 28.82 -11.45 5.47
N TRP A 866 27.70 -11.58 4.80
CA TRP A 866 26.38 -11.51 5.41
C TRP A 866 25.85 -12.88 5.77
N SER A 867 25.08 -12.91 6.84
CA SER A 867 24.36 -14.09 7.36
C SER A 867 22.96 -13.69 7.74
N ARG A 868 22.03 -14.64 7.74
CA ARG A 868 20.67 -14.41 8.27
C ARG A 868 20.74 -14.22 9.78
N LEU A 869 19.97 -13.31 10.31
CA LEU A 869 19.88 -13.06 11.74
C LEU A 869 18.69 -13.81 12.35
N GLY A 870 18.97 -14.75 13.26
CA GLY A 870 17.94 -15.54 13.92
C GLY A 870 17.21 -16.53 13.02
N THR A 871 16.20 -17.18 13.55
CA THR A 871 15.38 -18.20 12.86
C THR A 871 13.90 -17.86 12.93
N GLY A 872 13.07 -18.48 12.07
CA GLY A 872 11.60 -18.38 12.13
C GLY A 872 10.99 -17.15 11.48
N LEU A 873 11.78 -16.22 10.95
CA LEU A 873 11.24 -15.09 10.18
C LEU A 873 10.80 -15.58 8.79
N PRO A 874 9.55 -15.32 8.37
CA PRO A 874 9.11 -15.64 7.02
C PRO A 874 9.81 -14.76 5.97
N ALA A 875 9.72 -15.15 4.69
CA ALA A 875 10.22 -14.35 3.58
C ALA A 875 9.28 -13.15 3.35
N VAL A 876 9.49 -12.09 4.09
CA VAL A 876 8.68 -10.87 4.11
C VAL A 876 9.58 -9.65 4.02
N ARG A 877 9.03 -8.58 3.47
CA ARG A 877 9.67 -7.26 3.39
C ARG A 877 9.77 -6.66 4.79
N ILE A 878 10.96 -6.22 5.16
CA ILE A 878 11.22 -5.53 6.42
C ILE A 878 11.49 -4.07 6.13
N TYR A 879 10.65 -3.18 6.63
CA TYR A 879 10.78 -1.74 6.40
C TYR A 879 11.69 -1.05 7.40
N ASP A 880 11.70 -1.53 8.66
CA ASP A 880 12.33 -0.81 9.76
C ASP A 880 12.99 -1.75 10.76
N LEU A 881 14.06 -1.26 11.37
CA LEU A 881 14.83 -1.89 12.43
C LEU A 881 14.86 -0.96 13.64
N SER A 882 14.28 -1.36 14.74
CA SER A 882 14.29 -0.58 15.99
C SER A 882 14.97 -1.37 17.10
N LEU A 883 16.13 -0.89 17.54
CA LEU A 883 16.86 -1.48 18.65
C LEU A 883 16.52 -0.74 19.94
N ASP A 884 16.10 -1.45 20.97
CA ASP A 884 15.85 -0.85 22.27
C ASP A 884 17.14 -0.25 22.87
N LYS A 885 17.00 0.68 23.81
CA LYS A 885 18.16 1.35 24.44
C LYS A 885 19.10 0.38 25.15
N SER A 886 18.63 -0.76 25.59
CA SER A 886 19.46 -1.79 26.23
C SER A 886 20.31 -2.57 25.21
N GLY A 887 19.97 -2.50 23.92
CA GLY A 887 20.56 -3.29 22.84
C GLY A 887 20.17 -4.77 22.91
N ARG A 888 19.12 -5.10 23.67
CA ARG A 888 18.67 -6.47 23.88
C ARG A 888 17.56 -6.88 22.90
N HIS A 889 16.62 -6.01 22.64
CA HIS A 889 15.49 -6.29 21.78
C HIS A 889 15.64 -5.58 20.45
N LEU A 890 15.63 -6.35 19.37
CA LEU A 890 15.52 -5.84 18.01
C LEU A 890 14.10 -6.08 17.52
N THR A 891 13.37 -5.01 17.38
CA THR A 891 12.01 -5.00 16.87
C THR A 891 12.03 -4.61 15.39
N ILE A 892 11.22 -5.26 14.57
CA ILE A 892 11.16 -5.00 13.13
C ILE A 892 9.73 -4.77 12.65
N ALA A 893 9.62 -3.90 11.65
CA ALA A 893 8.39 -3.68 10.88
C ALA A 893 8.35 -4.66 9.70
N ALA A 894 7.58 -5.74 9.84
CA ALA A 894 7.40 -6.74 8.80
C ALA A 894 6.11 -6.45 8.02
N TYR A 895 6.27 -5.88 6.83
CA TYR A 895 5.16 -5.34 6.03
C TYR A 895 4.15 -6.41 5.63
N GLY A 896 2.91 -6.26 6.11
CA GLY A 896 1.85 -7.23 5.96
C GLY A 896 1.92 -8.43 6.92
N ARG A 897 2.90 -8.43 7.85
CA ARG A 897 3.07 -9.50 8.87
C ARG A 897 3.23 -8.93 10.27
N GLY A 898 2.87 -7.65 10.46
CA GLY A 898 2.92 -6.99 11.77
C GLY A 898 4.32 -6.75 12.27
N VAL A 899 4.49 -6.82 13.57
CA VAL A 899 5.72 -6.53 14.28
C VAL A 899 6.34 -7.82 14.79
N TRP A 900 7.66 -7.94 14.64
CA TRP A 900 8.44 -9.06 15.14
C TRP A 900 9.56 -8.58 16.04
N ASP A 901 9.90 -9.38 17.05
CA ASP A 901 10.94 -9.09 18.03
C ASP A 901 11.95 -10.22 18.10
N LEU A 902 13.24 -9.86 18.22
CA LEU A 902 14.33 -10.78 18.47
C LEU A 902 15.00 -10.40 19.79
N ASP A 903 14.91 -11.26 20.80
CA ASP A 903 15.59 -11.09 22.08
C ASP A 903 17.00 -11.69 22.02
N PHE A 904 18.01 -10.86 22.05
CA PHE A 904 19.41 -11.28 22.13
C PHE A 904 19.82 -11.81 23.53
N GLY A 905 18.94 -11.80 24.54
CA GLY A 905 19.23 -12.15 25.92
C GLY A 905 20.01 -11.09 26.67
N ALA A 906 20.05 -11.24 27.99
CA ALA A 906 20.88 -10.36 28.80
C ALA A 906 22.36 -10.51 28.38
N LYS A 907 23.08 -9.39 28.29
CA LYS A 907 24.55 -9.45 28.16
C LYS A 907 25.08 -10.28 29.30
N ALA A 908 25.85 -11.33 29.02
CA ALA A 908 26.63 -11.98 30.05
C ALA A 908 27.54 -10.90 30.69
N VAL A 909 27.25 -10.57 31.93
CA VAL A 909 28.16 -9.72 32.72
C VAL A 909 29.43 -10.57 32.90
N THR A 910 30.42 -10.30 32.07
CA THR A 910 31.77 -10.81 32.37
C THR A 910 32.22 -10.05 33.58
N SER A 911 31.92 -10.61 34.76
CA SER A 911 32.64 -10.20 35.96
C SER A 911 34.11 -10.54 35.73
N SER A 912 34.92 -9.54 35.47
CA SER A 912 36.37 -9.63 35.69
C SER A 912 36.56 -9.80 37.17
N ALA A 913 36.49 -11.02 37.64
CA ALA A 913 37.04 -11.37 38.94
C ALA A 913 38.56 -11.18 38.81
N GLY A 914 39.05 -10.06 39.29
CA GLY A 914 40.44 -9.86 39.49
C GLY A 914 40.95 -10.93 40.46
N ALA A 915 41.72 -11.86 39.93
CA ALA A 915 42.52 -12.75 40.75
C ALA A 915 43.60 -11.90 41.42
N GLY A 916 43.31 -11.46 42.63
CA GLY A 916 44.35 -10.96 43.53
C GLY A 916 45.21 -12.13 43.93
N THR A 917 46.37 -12.23 43.36
CA THR A 917 47.46 -13.05 43.92
C THR A 917 48.03 -12.29 45.10
N GLY A 918 47.65 -12.62 46.25
CA GLY A 918 48.42 -12.32 47.47
C GLY A 918 49.42 -13.47 47.72
N GLY A 919 50.65 -13.10 47.96
CA GLY A 919 51.71 -13.97 48.41
C GLY A 919 53.00 -13.23 48.43
#